data_9ef040d0a2dda589737c392138f1b144
#
_entry.id   9ef040d0a2dda589737c392138f1b144
#
_cell.length_a   1.000
_cell.length_b   1.000
_cell.length_c   1.000
_cell.angle_alpha   90.00
_cell.angle_beta   90.00
_cell.angle_gamma   90.00
#
_symmetry.space_group_name_H-M   'P 1'
#
loop_
_entity.id
_entity.type
_entity.pdbx_description
1 polymer ?
#
loop_
_entity_poly.entity_id
_entity_poly.type
_entity_poly.pdbx_seq_one_letter_code
_entity_poly.pdbx_strand_id
1 'polypeptide(L)'
;MPHLSLIVYGPNTQGHLTELLDSLTAHPLPDTEVIVAAVGDWARETAEGHTPETVTVPLPEGTDDAAARAAGAARARGRWLHFVHAKDGVPAGAPRLVAERTAELDRNDEQADVLLLDHLTTTWRTTGAPSRDGRVLAAAGRSVLALDENPALLRLAPLLGTRVLTADFWRAHEDDLGAGDEARVAQTALLRARRVACLDQVAYENRELRPESLPPLAPESRLALIDRYEALLPLTEGRRAARAVLYDLMVRDLLRTFAREDMPEPVARAFFARASRAAVRWRPEGHARPGGLEGVRHTLLEEGAYTRYRAFQAANRTRRAAKKAVRARKRQAGAKLRDHYYRRALARPVDPGLAVFSAYWDRGVACNPAAIAAKLAELAPHIRPVWVVSKENEALLPAGTDHVVPGTRRYWETLATATYLVNNVNFPNAVVKRPDAIHLQTHHGTPLKRMGLDQRDHPAAAQGLDFAALLSRIDKWDYSVSANSHTTRMWERAYPARYISLDHGYPRNDVFYTATAADVRAARERLGIPPGRTAVLYAPTHRDYEAGFTPRLDLATLADRLGEDTVLLVRAHYFYGGAASPLSGLRRSGRIIDVSSYDPVEELCLAADALVTDYSSIMFDYANLDRPIVVYADDWETYRTTRGVYFDLMAEAPGHVARTQEELTEILTSGAWRDENAAKARTAFRRRFCEFDDGRAAERVVRRVFLGEPEEALPPVLPPEERTPAPTPEEAQG
;
A
#
# COMPACT_ATOMS: atom_id res chain seq x y z
N MET A 1 -27.92 -27.26 9.22
CA MET A 1 -28.09 -26.14 8.26
C MET A 1 -27.03 -25.11 8.64
N PRO A 2 -26.43 -24.43 7.68
CA PRO A 2 -25.44 -23.40 7.99
C PRO A 2 -26.05 -22.31 8.90
N HIS A 3 -25.26 -21.76 9.78
CA HIS A 3 -25.65 -20.65 10.65
C HIS A 3 -25.53 -19.31 9.92
N LEU A 4 -24.44 -19.14 9.13
CA LEU A 4 -24.12 -17.94 8.36
C LEU A 4 -24.01 -18.27 6.87
N SER A 5 -24.65 -17.47 6.00
CA SER A 5 -24.39 -17.46 4.56
C SER A 5 -23.64 -16.20 4.18
N LEU A 6 -22.41 -16.36 3.71
CA LEU A 6 -21.63 -15.30 3.07
C LEU A 6 -22.02 -15.26 1.60
N ILE A 7 -22.65 -14.17 1.16
CA ILE A 7 -23.14 -14.00 -0.20
C ILE A 7 -22.25 -13.00 -0.92
N VAL A 8 -21.36 -13.52 -1.75
CA VAL A 8 -20.52 -12.72 -2.63
C VAL A 8 -21.28 -12.44 -3.91
N TYR A 9 -21.34 -11.19 -4.37
CA TYR A 9 -22.11 -10.81 -5.56
C TYR A 9 -21.37 -9.79 -6.41
N GLY A 10 -21.59 -9.85 -7.72
CA GLY A 10 -21.05 -8.91 -8.70
C GLY A 10 -19.97 -9.50 -9.61
N PRO A 11 -19.44 -8.70 -10.55
CA PRO A 11 -18.39 -9.12 -11.49
C PRO A 11 -17.01 -9.20 -10.83
N ASN A 12 -16.12 -10.03 -11.38
CA ASN A 12 -14.70 -10.04 -10.99
C ASN A 12 -13.98 -8.83 -11.60
N THR A 13 -14.12 -7.67 -10.94
CA THR A 13 -13.50 -6.44 -11.41
C THR A 13 -12.06 -6.37 -10.92
N GLN A 14 -11.11 -6.22 -11.85
CA GLN A 14 -9.66 -6.09 -11.58
C GLN A 14 -9.05 -7.28 -10.81
N GLY A 15 -9.68 -8.44 -10.78
CA GLY A 15 -9.20 -9.65 -10.11
C GLY A 15 -9.47 -9.70 -8.60
N HIS A 16 -10.19 -8.74 -8.04
CA HIS A 16 -10.44 -8.68 -6.58
C HIS A 16 -11.26 -9.87 -6.06
N LEU A 17 -12.13 -10.47 -6.88
CA LEU A 17 -12.89 -11.66 -6.48
C LEU A 17 -11.95 -12.84 -6.12
N THR A 18 -10.85 -13.00 -6.83
CA THR A 18 -9.86 -14.06 -6.52
C THR A 18 -9.31 -13.90 -5.11
N GLU A 19 -8.83 -12.69 -4.75
CA GLU A 19 -8.31 -12.41 -3.40
C GLU A 19 -9.38 -12.59 -2.31
N LEU A 20 -10.61 -12.17 -2.59
CA LEU A 20 -11.73 -12.34 -1.67
C LEU A 20 -12.02 -13.82 -1.40
N LEU A 21 -12.12 -14.65 -2.46
CA LEU A 21 -12.40 -16.07 -2.32
C LEU A 21 -11.24 -16.82 -1.67
N ASP A 22 -9.98 -16.52 -2.03
CA ASP A 22 -8.80 -17.04 -1.34
C ASP A 22 -8.88 -16.77 0.18
N SER A 23 -9.26 -15.56 0.58
CA SER A 23 -9.41 -15.18 1.99
C SER A 23 -10.54 -15.92 2.72
N LEU A 24 -11.66 -16.17 2.03
CA LEU A 24 -12.83 -16.82 2.61
C LEU A 24 -12.69 -18.34 2.70
N THR A 25 -11.97 -18.96 1.77
CA THR A 25 -11.84 -20.42 1.67
C THR A 25 -10.58 -20.96 2.36
N ALA A 26 -9.60 -20.12 2.65
CA ALA A 26 -8.38 -20.49 3.39
C ALA A 26 -8.69 -21.15 4.74
N HIS A 27 -9.79 -20.74 5.39
CA HIS A 27 -10.22 -21.23 6.69
C HIS A 27 -11.70 -21.57 6.66
N PRO A 28 -12.11 -22.76 6.18
CA PRO A 28 -13.50 -23.18 6.22
C PRO A 28 -14.06 -23.07 7.65
N LEU A 29 -15.15 -22.33 7.80
CA LEU A 29 -15.81 -22.16 9.09
C LEU A 29 -16.90 -23.22 9.24
N PRO A 30 -16.94 -23.91 10.39
CA PRO A 30 -18.09 -24.76 10.71
C PRO A 30 -19.39 -23.93 10.62
N ASP A 31 -20.44 -24.56 10.08
CA ASP A 31 -21.78 -23.96 9.95
C ASP A 31 -21.84 -22.66 9.12
N THR A 32 -20.87 -22.43 8.23
CA THR A 32 -20.87 -21.30 7.29
C THR A 32 -20.83 -21.81 5.85
N GLU A 33 -21.63 -21.20 4.97
CA GLU A 33 -21.56 -21.44 3.52
C GLU A 33 -21.15 -20.17 2.79
N VAL A 34 -20.41 -20.32 1.68
CA VAL A 34 -20.04 -19.21 0.78
C VAL A 34 -20.79 -19.39 -0.53
N ILE A 35 -21.61 -18.41 -0.90
CA ILE A 35 -22.40 -18.40 -2.13
C ILE A 35 -21.88 -17.27 -3.01
N VAL A 36 -21.53 -17.59 -4.26
CA VAL A 36 -21.02 -16.62 -5.22
C VAL A 36 -22.06 -16.42 -6.33
N ALA A 37 -22.78 -15.30 -6.28
CA ALA A 37 -23.62 -14.83 -7.38
C ALA A 37 -22.74 -14.14 -8.42
N ALA A 38 -22.14 -14.97 -9.29
CA ALA A 38 -21.06 -14.59 -10.19
C ALA A 38 -21.61 -13.94 -11.48
N VAL A 39 -21.34 -12.65 -11.67
CA VAL A 39 -21.77 -11.88 -12.85
C VAL A 39 -20.71 -11.93 -13.93
N GLY A 40 -21.04 -12.56 -15.07
CA GLY A 40 -20.14 -12.72 -16.21
C GLY A 40 -19.19 -13.92 -16.09
N ASP A 41 -18.56 -14.27 -17.22
CA ASP A 41 -17.77 -15.49 -17.35
C ASP A 41 -16.53 -15.47 -16.44
N TRP A 42 -15.82 -14.37 -16.34
CA TRP A 42 -14.63 -14.30 -15.48
C TRP A 42 -14.95 -14.51 -13.99
N ALA A 43 -16.06 -13.95 -13.48
CA ALA A 43 -16.48 -14.19 -12.11
C ALA A 43 -16.90 -15.66 -11.91
N ARG A 44 -17.59 -16.24 -12.88
CA ARG A 44 -18.02 -17.65 -12.88
C ARG A 44 -16.80 -18.60 -12.83
N GLU A 45 -15.85 -18.43 -13.73
CA GLU A 45 -14.63 -19.26 -13.79
C GLU A 45 -13.81 -19.15 -12.50
N THR A 46 -13.70 -17.94 -11.94
CA THR A 46 -13.02 -17.73 -10.66
C THR A 46 -13.73 -18.47 -9.52
N ALA A 47 -15.05 -18.40 -9.43
CA ALA A 47 -15.82 -19.09 -8.39
C ALA A 47 -15.76 -20.63 -8.54
N GLU A 48 -15.85 -21.13 -9.78
CA GLU A 48 -15.74 -22.57 -10.07
C GLU A 48 -14.35 -23.14 -9.70
N GLY A 49 -13.30 -22.32 -9.77
CA GLY A 49 -11.95 -22.67 -9.32
C GLY A 49 -11.82 -22.88 -7.80
N HIS A 50 -12.79 -22.42 -7.00
CA HIS A 50 -12.85 -22.57 -5.55
C HIS A 50 -13.89 -23.62 -5.07
N THR A 51 -14.38 -24.43 -5.97
CA THR A 51 -15.29 -25.57 -5.63
C THR A 51 -14.45 -26.71 -5.02
N PRO A 52 -14.86 -27.41 -3.92
CA PRO A 52 -16.23 -27.39 -3.38
C PRO A 52 -16.51 -26.38 -2.25
N GLU A 53 -15.58 -25.51 -1.90
CA GLU A 53 -15.69 -24.56 -0.78
C GLU A 53 -16.75 -23.49 -1.02
N THR A 54 -17.13 -23.26 -2.31
CA THR A 54 -18.14 -22.28 -2.71
C THR A 54 -19.29 -22.90 -3.48
N VAL A 55 -20.47 -22.26 -3.39
CA VAL A 55 -21.66 -22.54 -4.21
C VAL A 55 -21.80 -21.44 -5.26
N THR A 56 -21.54 -21.75 -6.51
CA THR A 56 -21.64 -20.78 -7.62
C THR A 56 -23.06 -20.68 -8.15
N VAL A 57 -23.55 -19.43 -8.28
CA VAL A 57 -24.78 -19.05 -8.98
C VAL A 57 -24.40 -18.21 -10.18
N PRO A 58 -24.30 -18.79 -11.39
CA PRO A 58 -23.87 -18.04 -12.58
C PRO A 58 -24.98 -17.06 -13.04
N LEU A 59 -24.57 -15.83 -13.35
CA LEU A 59 -25.45 -14.77 -13.83
C LEU A 59 -24.91 -14.17 -15.13
N PRO A 60 -25.77 -13.76 -16.06
CA PRO A 60 -25.37 -13.12 -17.30
C PRO A 60 -24.55 -11.85 -17.06
N GLU A 61 -23.65 -11.54 -18.01
CA GLU A 61 -22.95 -10.26 -18.01
C GLU A 61 -23.94 -9.08 -18.09
N GLY A 62 -23.68 -8.01 -17.31
CA GLY A 62 -24.59 -6.86 -17.22
C GLY A 62 -25.72 -7.03 -16.21
N THR A 63 -25.83 -8.18 -15.52
CA THR A 63 -26.73 -8.30 -14.36
C THR A 63 -26.37 -7.26 -13.31
N ASP A 64 -27.35 -6.49 -12.85
CA ASP A 64 -27.12 -5.47 -11.83
C ASP A 64 -26.92 -6.07 -10.42
N ASP A 65 -26.36 -5.27 -9.51
CA ASP A 65 -26.07 -5.71 -8.15
C ASP A 65 -27.33 -6.11 -7.35
N ALA A 66 -28.48 -5.52 -7.65
CA ALA A 66 -29.73 -5.84 -6.98
C ALA A 66 -30.21 -7.26 -7.34
N ALA A 67 -30.20 -7.59 -8.64
CA ALA A 67 -30.56 -8.92 -9.13
C ALA A 67 -29.50 -9.97 -8.65
N ALA A 68 -28.22 -9.62 -8.62
CA ALA A 68 -27.18 -10.52 -8.13
C ALA A 68 -27.34 -10.82 -6.62
N ARG A 69 -27.65 -9.81 -5.80
CA ARG A 69 -27.96 -10.01 -4.37
C ARG A 69 -29.18 -10.91 -4.17
N ALA A 70 -30.26 -10.66 -4.90
CA ALA A 70 -31.47 -11.46 -4.81
C ALA A 70 -31.20 -12.93 -5.19
N ALA A 71 -30.46 -13.19 -6.28
CA ALA A 71 -30.09 -14.53 -6.70
C ALA A 71 -29.24 -15.27 -5.64
N GLY A 72 -28.28 -14.59 -5.03
CA GLY A 72 -27.49 -15.14 -3.94
C GLY A 72 -28.33 -15.44 -2.69
N ALA A 73 -29.19 -14.49 -2.28
CA ALA A 73 -30.07 -14.66 -1.12
C ALA A 73 -31.09 -15.82 -1.30
N ALA A 74 -31.62 -15.99 -2.51
CA ALA A 74 -32.52 -17.11 -2.83
C ALA A 74 -31.88 -18.49 -2.66
N ARG A 75 -30.52 -18.56 -2.75
CA ARG A 75 -29.75 -19.80 -2.57
C ARG A 75 -29.34 -20.04 -1.13
N ALA A 76 -29.32 -18.98 -0.32
CA ALA A 76 -28.85 -19.02 1.06
C ALA A 76 -29.74 -19.86 1.98
N ARG A 77 -29.09 -20.65 2.86
CA ARG A 77 -29.76 -21.52 3.84
C ARG A 77 -29.44 -21.13 5.27
N GLY A 78 -28.48 -20.19 5.44
CA GLY A 78 -28.08 -19.70 6.76
C GLY A 78 -29.17 -18.87 7.43
N ARG A 79 -29.15 -18.87 8.77
CA ARG A 79 -30.00 -17.97 9.58
C ARG A 79 -29.61 -16.51 9.44
N TRP A 80 -28.30 -16.25 9.24
CA TRP A 80 -27.75 -14.92 9.02
C TRP A 80 -27.19 -14.81 7.60
N LEU A 81 -27.41 -13.65 6.96
CA LEU A 81 -26.93 -13.33 5.62
C LEU A 81 -25.94 -12.17 5.67
N HIS A 82 -24.74 -12.38 5.16
CA HIS A 82 -23.72 -11.36 5.03
C HIS A 82 -23.40 -11.13 3.55
N PHE A 83 -23.80 -9.97 3.03
CA PHE A 83 -23.57 -9.60 1.63
C PHE A 83 -22.21 -8.93 1.45
N VAL A 84 -21.38 -9.45 0.57
CA VAL A 84 -20.05 -8.93 0.25
C VAL A 84 -19.96 -8.71 -1.25
N HIS A 85 -19.68 -7.47 -1.67
CA HIS A 85 -19.50 -7.20 -3.09
C HIS A 85 -18.17 -7.79 -3.56
N ALA A 86 -18.14 -8.39 -4.78
CA ALA A 86 -16.96 -9.06 -5.36
C ALA A 86 -15.70 -8.17 -5.48
N LYS A 87 -15.85 -6.83 -5.51
CA LYS A 87 -14.73 -5.86 -5.48
C LYS A 87 -14.13 -5.64 -4.10
N ASP A 88 -14.86 -5.97 -3.03
CA ASP A 88 -14.49 -5.65 -1.65
C ASP A 88 -13.71 -6.78 -1.01
N GLY A 89 -13.25 -6.59 0.23
CA GLY A 89 -12.46 -7.55 0.96
C GLY A 89 -13.08 -7.94 2.30
N VAL A 90 -12.67 -9.09 2.80
CA VAL A 90 -12.99 -9.55 4.15
C VAL A 90 -11.65 -9.84 4.85
N PRO A 91 -11.29 -9.09 5.91
CA PRO A 91 -10.04 -9.31 6.62
C PRO A 91 -9.94 -10.72 7.21
N ALA A 92 -8.71 -11.26 7.28
CA ALA A 92 -8.47 -12.57 7.88
C ALA A 92 -9.07 -12.68 9.28
N GLY A 93 -9.77 -13.78 9.57
CA GLY A 93 -10.48 -14.00 10.85
C GLY A 93 -11.82 -13.26 11.02
N ALA A 94 -12.16 -12.31 10.14
CA ALA A 94 -13.41 -11.57 10.24
C ALA A 94 -14.67 -12.46 10.10
N PRO A 95 -14.73 -13.44 9.19
CA PRO A 95 -15.89 -14.35 9.13
C PRO A 95 -16.13 -15.08 10.46
N ARG A 96 -15.07 -15.47 11.15
CA ARG A 96 -15.14 -16.10 12.45
C ARG A 96 -15.72 -15.15 13.51
N LEU A 97 -15.26 -13.90 13.57
CA LEU A 97 -15.80 -12.89 14.50
C LEU A 97 -17.30 -12.65 14.29
N VAL A 98 -17.73 -12.60 13.03
CA VAL A 98 -19.15 -12.44 12.66
C VAL A 98 -19.93 -13.68 13.10
N ALA A 99 -19.45 -14.89 12.81
CA ALA A 99 -20.12 -16.14 13.19
C ALA A 99 -20.22 -16.30 14.72
N GLU A 100 -19.16 -15.97 15.46
CA GLU A 100 -19.14 -16.01 16.92
C GLU A 100 -20.15 -15.02 17.52
N ARG A 101 -20.23 -13.79 16.98
CA ARG A 101 -21.16 -12.77 17.47
C ARG A 101 -22.61 -13.11 17.16
N THR A 102 -22.90 -13.59 15.97
CA THR A 102 -24.27 -14.01 15.58
C THR A 102 -24.70 -15.24 16.39
N ALA A 103 -23.82 -16.18 16.66
CA ALA A 103 -24.09 -17.33 17.54
C ALA A 103 -24.30 -16.93 19.01
N GLU A 104 -23.59 -15.90 19.49
CA GLU A 104 -23.82 -15.31 20.82
C GLU A 104 -25.23 -14.72 20.94
N LEU A 105 -25.64 -13.91 19.94
CA LEU A 105 -26.98 -13.31 19.88
C LEU A 105 -28.08 -14.38 19.92
N ASP A 106 -27.90 -15.45 19.16
CA ASP A 106 -28.88 -16.54 19.10
C ASP A 106 -28.93 -17.36 20.40
N ARG A 107 -27.79 -17.63 21.03
CA ARG A 107 -27.75 -18.36 22.32
C ARG A 107 -28.41 -17.59 23.47
N ASN A 108 -28.28 -16.27 23.43
CA ASN A 108 -28.82 -15.39 24.46
C ASN A 108 -30.29 -15.01 24.19
N ASP A 109 -30.91 -15.53 23.11
CA ASP A 109 -32.24 -15.14 22.63
C ASP A 109 -32.38 -13.61 22.43
N GLU A 110 -31.27 -12.96 22.08
CA GLU A 110 -31.21 -11.55 21.76
C GLU A 110 -31.75 -11.35 20.34
N GLN A 111 -33.01 -10.96 20.20
CA GLN A 111 -33.69 -10.79 18.92
C GLN A 111 -33.13 -9.55 18.18
N ALA A 112 -32.03 -9.68 17.45
CA ALA A 112 -31.52 -8.66 16.56
C ALA A 112 -31.88 -8.99 15.09
N ASP A 113 -32.34 -7.99 14.34
CA ASP A 113 -32.62 -8.12 12.90
C ASP A 113 -31.36 -7.85 12.08
N VAL A 114 -30.48 -6.96 12.59
CA VAL A 114 -29.26 -6.47 11.91
C VAL A 114 -28.10 -6.44 12.90
N LEU A 115 -26.96 -6.99 12.49
CA LEU A 115 -25.65 -6.80 13.16
C LEU A 115 -24.80 -5.82 12.34
N LEU A 116 -24.33 -4.77 13.00
CA LEU A 116 -23.45 -3.73 12.40
C LEU A 116 -21.98 -4.03 12.68
N LEU A 117 -21.17 -3.87 11.65
CA LEU A 117 -19.73 -4.15 11.66
C LEU A 117 -18.93 -2.88 11.38
N ASP A 118 -17.69 -2.81 11.91
CA ASP A 118 -16.72 -1.81 11.49
C ASP A 118 -15.99 -2.25 10.20
N HIS A 119 -15.32 -1.28 9.52
CA HIS A 119 -14.68 -1.54 8.25
C HIS A 119 -13.39 -0.74 8.06
N LEU A 120 -12.57 -1.23 7.13
CA LEU A 120 -11.47 -0.49 6.53
C LEU A 120 -11.92 0.09 5.18
N THR A 121 -11.28 1.15 4.74
CA THR A 121 -11.44 1.69 3.38
C THR A 121 -10.13 1.56 2.63
N THR A 122 -10.17 0.87 1.50
CA THR A 122 -9.08 0.77 0.56
C THR A 122 -9.45 1.55 -0.69
N THR A 123 -8.59 2.48 -1.06
CA THR A 123 -8.71 3.22 -2.32
C THR A 123 -7.55 2.82 -3.22
N TRP A 124 -7.60 3.18 -4.48
CA TRP A 124 -6.45 3.03 -5.37
C TRP A 124 -5.20 3.84 -4.93
N ARG A 125 -5.29 4.60 -3.84
CA ARG A 125 -4.20 5.42 -3.24
C ARG A 125 -3.79 4.99 -1.85
N THR A 126 -4.68 4.35 -1.09
CA THR A 126 -4.45 3.98 0.31
C THR A 126 -5.20 2.69 0.61
N THR A 127 -4.55 1.75 1.29
CA THR A 127 -5.17 0.48 1.71
C THR A 127 -5.38 0.48 3.22
N GLY A 128 -6.46 -0.14 3.64
CA GLY A 128 -6.71 -0.42 5.06
C GLY A 128 -6.86 0.81 5.95
N ALA A 129 -7.30 1.95 5.40
CA ALA A 129 -7.55 3.15 6.21
C ALA A 129 -8.69 2.89 7.20
N PRO A 130 -8.48 3.08 8.52
CA PRO A 130 -9.53 2.89 9.52
C PRO A 130 -10.73 3.78 9.26
N SER A 131 -11.91 3.24 9.44
CA SER A 131 -13.15 3.99 9.36
C SER A 131 -13.30 4.94 10.57
N ARG A 132 -14.29 5.82 10.51
CA ARG A 132 -14.74 6.60 11.68
C ARG A 132 -15.88 5.91 12.42
N ASP A 133 -16.40 4.83 11.86
CA ASP A 133 -17.57 4.11 12.32
C ASP A 133 -17.29 3.34 13.61
N GLY A 134 -16.09 2.80 13.79
CA GLY A 134 -15.68 2.08 15.00
C GLY A 134 -15.93 2.87 16.29
N ARG A 135 -15.78 4.21 16.26
CA ARG A 135 -16.09 5.05 17.43
C ARG A 135 -17.59 5.11 17.74
N VAL A 136 -18.42 5.12 16.71
CA VAL A 136 -19.88 5.14 16.87
C VAL A 136 -20.37 3.79 17.36
N LEU A 137 -19.82 2.70 16.83
CA LEU A 137 -20.12 1.33 17.24
C LEU A 137 -19.70 1.06 18.69
N ALA A 138 -18.47 1.44 19.06
CA ALA A 138 -17.96 1.32 20.42
C ALA A 138 -18.81 2.12 21.44
N ALA A 139 -19.27 3.31 21.06
CA ALA A 139 -20.16 4.11 21.89
C ALA A 139 -21.56 3.51 22.04
N ALA A 140 -22.04 2.74 21.04
CA ALA A 140 -23.30 2.01 21.11
C ALA A 140 -23.21 0.77 22.03
N GLY A 141 -22.01 0.20 22.17
CA GLY A 141 -21.75 -0.98 23.00
C GLY A 141 -22.26 -2.28 22.37
N ARG A 142 -22.23 -3.36 23.15
CA ARG A 142 -22.59 -4.72 22.68
C ARG A 142 -24.07 -5.08 22.86
N SER A 143 -24.85 -4.26 23.58
CA SER A 143 -26.27 -4.51 23.84
C SER A 143 -27.09 -4.34 22.57
N VAL A 144 -28.13 -5.16 22.41
CA VAL A 144 -29.10 -5.02 21.34
C VAL A 144 -30.05 -3.86 21.65
N LEU A 145 -30.19 -2.92 20.73
CA LEU A 145 -30.91 -1.67 20.92
C LEU A 145 -31.84 -1.37 19.74
N ALA A 146 -32.86 -0.52 19.96
CA ALA A 146 -33.66 0.04 18.88
C ALA A 146 -32.92 1.25 18.28
N LEU A 147 -33.09 1.47 16.96
CA LEU A 147 -32.47 2.62 16.28
C LEU A 147 -32.82 3.97 16.91
N ASP A 148 -34.03 4.08 17.49
CA ASP A 148 -34.50 5.32 18.13
C ASP A 148 -33.78 5.61 19.45
N GLU A 149 -33.22 4.61 20.09
CA GLU A 149 -32.36 4.76 21.30
C GLU A 149 -30.99 5.35 20.92
N ASN A 150 -30.51 5.07 19.70
CA ASN A 150 -29.25 5.62 19.20
C ASN A 150 -29.33 5.99 17.69
N PRO A 151 -29.97 7.09 17.33
CA PRO A 151 -30.12 7.52 15.92
C PRO A 151 -28.77 7.84 15.25
N ALA A 152 -27.69 8.01 16.02
CA ALA A 152 -26.35 8.24 15.48
C ALA A 152 -25.85 7.07 14.61
N LEU A 153 -26.40 5.85 14.76
CA LEU A 153 -26.10 4.70 13.92
C LEU A 153 -26.42 4.94 12.43
N LEU A 154 -27.33 5.84 12.11
CA LEU A 154 -27.57 6.29 10.73
C LEU A 154 -26.39 7.04 10.10
N ARG A 155 -25.43 7.53 10.92
CA ARG A 155 -24.23 8.23 10.45
C ARG A 155 -23.13 7.27 9.98
N LEU A 156 -23.25 5.97 10.28
CA LEU A 156 -22.34 4.95 9.79
C LEU A 156 -22.32 4.95 8.26
N ALA A 157 -21.19 4.63 7.68
CA ALA A 157 -21.03 4.51 6.24
C ALA A 157 -22.13 3.59 5.67
N PRO A 158 -22.83 3.98 4.61
CA PRO A 158 -23.95 3.21 4.09
C PRO A 158 -23.45 2.07 3.17
N LEU A 159 -22.67 1.16 3.74
CA LEU A 159 -22.08 -0.01 3.08
C LEU A 159 -22.88 -1.26 3.49
N LEU A 160 -23.43 -1.98 2.54
CA LEU A 160 -24.22 -3.18 2.84
C LEU A 160 -23.35 -4.28 3.47
N GLY A 161 -22.10 -4.40 3.05
CA GLY A 161 -21.15 -5.37 3.61
C GLY A 161 -20.81 -5.16 5.08
N THR A 162 -21.18 -4.03 5.68
CA THR A 162 -21.11 -3.81 7.13
C THR A 162 -22.41 -4.10 7.87
N ARG A 163 -23.39 -4.76 7.21
CA ARG A 163 -24.68 -5.16 7.77
C ARG A 163 -24.89 -6.66 7.56
N VAL A 164 -24.96 -7.40 8.64
CA VAL A 164 -25.32 -8.80 8.61
C VAL A 164 -26.79 -8.89 9.02
N LEU A 165 -27.62 -9.48 8.17
CA LEU A 165 -29.09 -9.48 8.32
C LEU A 165 -29.57 -10.88 8.69
N THR A 166 -30.63 -10.99 9.48
CA THR A 166 -31.30 -12.31 9.59
C THR A 166 -32.02 -12.64 8.30
N ALA A 167 -32.10 -13.91 7.92
CA ALA A 167 -32.78 -14.37 6.72
C ALA A 167 -34.27 -14.09 6.78
N ASP A 168 -34.88 -14.13 7.98
CA ASP A 168 -36.29 -13.80 8.17
C ASP A 168 -36.56 -12.30 7.95
N PHE A 169 -35.66 -11.45 8.44
CA PHE A 169 -35.74 -10.01 8.20
C PHE A 169 -35.59 -9.67 6.71
N TRP A 170 -34.61 -10.29 6.02
CA TRP A 170 -34.46 -10.12 4.58
C TRP A 170 -35.74 -10.47 3.82
N ARG A 171 -36.29 -11.67 4.07
CA ARG A 171 -37.55 -12.15 3.42
C ARG A 171 -38.73 -11.27 3.72
N ALA A 172 -38.87 -10.79 4.95
CA ALA A 172 -39.97 -9.91 5.35
C ALA A 172 -39.92 -8.52 4.68
N HIS A 173 -38.74 -8.09 4.19
CA HIS A 173 -38.52 -6.77 3.61
C HIS A 173 -37.88 -6.85 2.21
N GLU A 174 -38.01 -7.97 1.50
CA GLU A 174 -37.38 -8.22 0.21
C GLU A 174 -37.74 -7.15 -0.84
N ASP A 175 -38.94 -6.67 -0.88
CA ASP A 175 -39.40 -5.60 -1.79
C ASP A 175 -38.63 -4.29 -1.58
N ASP A 176 -38.25 -3.97 -0.34
CA ASP A 176 -37.52 -2.75 0.01
C ASP A 176 -36.00 -2.93 -0.08
N LEU A 177 -35.47 -4.11 0.31
CA LEU A 177 -34.05 -4.42 0.39
C LEU A 177 -33.49 -4.99 -0.92
N GLY A 178 -34.32 -5.65 -1.72
CA GLY A 178 -33.96 -6.20 -3.02
C GLY A 178 -33.68 -5.15 -4.09
N ALA A 179 -34.22 -3.93 -3.93
CA ALA A 179 -34.17 -2.88 -4.94
C ALA A 179 -33.27 -1.70 -4.55
N GLY A 180 -32.57 -1.13 -5.53
CA GLY A 180 -31.76 0.07 -5.39
C GLY A 180 -30.29 -0.16 -5.16
N ASP A 181 -29.55 0.93 -5.03
CA ASP A 181 -28.12 0.90 -4.78
C ASP A 181 -27.77 0.42 -3.37
N GLU A 182 -26.54 -0.03 -3.18
CA GLU A 182 -26.04 -0.57 -1.93
C GLU A 182 -26.29 0.37 -0.73
N ALA A 183 -26.08 1.68 -0.91
CA ALA A 183 -26.24 2.65 0.16
C ALA A 183 -27.72 2.83 0.57
N ARG A 184 -28.65 2.73 -0.38
CA ARG A 184 -30.09 2.72 -0.09
C ARG A 184 -30.48 1.49 0.71
N VAL A 185 -30.03 0.31 0.27
CA VAL A 185 -30.31 -0.95 0.95
C VAL A 185 -29.77 -0.95 2.38
N ALA A 186 -28.50 -0.53 2.56
CA ALA A 186 -27.87 -0.46 3.88
C ALA A 186 -28.59 0.48 4.86
N GLN A 187 -29.11 1.62 4.40
CA GLN A 187 -29.86 2.55 5.24
C GLN A 187 -31.32 2.08 5.46
N THR A 188 -31.95 1.46 4.46
CA THR A 188 -33.27 0.84 4.59
C THR A 188 -33.24 -0.26 5.65
N ALA A 189 -32.22 -1.11 5.64
CA ALA A 189 -32.05 -2.16 6.64
C ALA A 189 -32.08 -1.59 8.07
N LEU A 190 -31.33 -0.51 8.35
CA LEU A 190 -31.35 0.16 9.64
C LEU A 190 -32.72 0.78 9.99
N LEU A 191 -33.40 1.39 9.01
CA LEU A 191 -34.67 2.05 9.25
C LEU A 191 -35.80 1.06 9.45
N ARG A 192 -35.74 -0.14 8.87
CA ARG A 192 -36.74 -1.21 9.01
C ARG A 192 -36.47 -2.11 10.22
N ALA A 193 -35.24 -2.21 10.66
CA ALA A 193 -34.87 -3.05 11.81
C ALA A 193 -35.60 -2.62 13.08
N ARG A 194 -36.17 -3.58 13.78
CA ARG A 194 -36.74 -3.38 15.12
C ARG A 194 -35.62 -3.28 16.16
N ARG A 195 -34.63 -4.14 16.05
CA ARG A 195 -33.51 -4.22 16.95
C ARG A 195 -32.18 -4.43 16.19
N VAL A 196 -31.15 -3.74 16.65
CA VAL A 196 -29.82 -3.71 16.03
C VAL A 196 -28.78 -4.10 17.05
N ALA A 197 -27.86 -4.99 16.69
CA ALA A 197 -26.65 -5.32 17.44
C ALA A 197 -25.43 -4.64 16.82
N CYS A 198 -24.36 -4.45 17.59
CA CYS A 198 -23.12 -3.87 17.12
C CYS A 198 -21.92 -4.80 17.41
N LEU A 199 -20.94 -4.74 16.50
CA LEU A 199 -19.60 -5.31 16.67
C LEU A 199 -18.61 -4.21 16.26
N ASP A 200 -17.85 -3.68 17.23
CA ASP A 200 -16.90 -2.59 17.06
C ASP A 200 -15.53 -3.05 16.51
N GLN A 201 -15.50 -4.25 15.93
CA GLN A 201 -14.33 -4.83 15.32
C GLN A 201 -14.43 -4.76 13.78
N VAL A 202 -13.27 -4.57 13.15
CA VAL A 202 -13.18 -4.54 11.70
C VAL A 202 -13.47 -5.93 11.14
N ALA A 203 -14.51 -6.00 10.31
CA ALA A 203 -14.93 -7.24 9.67
C ALA A 203 -15.22 -7.09 8.17
N TYR A 204 -14.95 -5.93 7.61
CA TYR A 204 -15.18 -5.64 6.19
C TYR A 204 -14.13 -4.67 5.66
N GLU A 205 -13.79 -4.78 4.37
CA GLU A 205 -12.92 -3.86 3.65
C GLU A 205 -13.64 -3.32 2.41
N ASN A 206 -14.03 -2.05 2.44
CA ASN A 206 -14.62 -1.38 1.28
C ASN A 206 -13.51 -0.91 0.33
N ARG A 207 -13.52 -1.39 -0.92
CA ARG A 207 -12.56 -1.02 -1.97
C ARG A 207 -13.18 -0.04 -2.97
N GLU A 208 -12.53 1.11 -3.14
CA GLU A 208 -12.84 2.05 -4.22
C GLU A 208 -12.08 1.64 -5.48
N LEU A 209 -12.81 1.30 -6.54
CA LEU A 209 -12.23 1.00 -7.85
C LEU A 209 -11.60 2.24 -8.48
N ARG A 210 -10.66 2.04 -9.40
CA ARG A 210 -10.09 3.12 -10.19
C ARG A 210 -11.16 3.80 -11.02
N PRO A 211 -11.25 5.15 -11.04
CA PRO A 211 -12.23 5.85 -11.87
C PRO A 211 -12.12 5.52 -13.36
N GLU A 212 -10.89 5.30 -13.86
CA GLU A 212 -10.61 5.00 -15.26
C GLU A 212 -11.10 3.61 -15.68
N SER A 213 -11.30 2.70 -14.75
CA SER A 213 -11.84 1.36 -15.01
C SER A 213 -13.37 1.28 -14.91
N LEU A 214 -13.99 2.39 -14.54
CA LEU A 214 -15.46 2.48 -14.47
C LEU A 214 -15.97 3.22 -15.72
N PRO A 215 -17.12 2.80 -16.25
CA PRO A 215 -17.76 3.57 -17.31
C PRO A 215 -18.07 4.98 -16.79
N PRO A 216 -17.92 6.03 -17.61
CA PRO A 216 -18.23 7.40 -17.20
C PRO A 216 -19.71 7.48 -16.82
N LEU A 217 -19.97 7.92 -15.58
CA LEU A 217 -21.33 8.12 -15.11
C LEU A 217 -21.97 9.27 -15.89
N ALA A 218 -23.17 9.02 -16.40
CA ALA A 218 -23.98 10.10 -16.99
C ALA A 218 -24.17 11.20 -15.94
N PRO A 219 -24.04 12.49 -16.29
CA PRO A 219 -24.20 13.59 -15.33
C PRO A 219 -25.53 13.55 -14.57
N GLU A 220 -26.58 13.07 -15.23
CA GLU A 220 -27.92 12.91 -14.69
C GLU A 220 -28.01 11.86 -13.58
N SER A 221 -27.12 10.86 -13.55
CA SER A 221 -27.07 9.83 -12.51
C SER A 221 -26.88 10.40 -11.11
N ARG A 222 -26.36 11.64 -11.00
CA ARG A 222 -26.24 12.34 -9.71
C ARG A 222 -27.58 12.68 -9.07
N LEU A 223 -28.66 12.75 -9.85
CA LEU A 223 -30.02 12.91 -9.35
C LEU A 223 -30.50 11.70 -8.51
N ALA A 224 -29.96 10.52 -8.78
CA ALA A 224 -30.21 9.31 -8.00
C ALA A 224 -29.88 9.48 -6.50
N LEU A 225 -28.93 10.37 -6.15
CA LEU A 225 -28.68 10.72 -4.75
C LEU A 225 -29.92 11.35 -4.08
N ILE A 226 -30.64 12.19 -4.80
CA ILE A 226 -31.86 12.83 -4.29
C ILE A 226 -32.95 11.77 -4.17
N ASP A 227 -33.12 10.92 -5.20
CA ASP A 227 -34.11 9.82 -5.22
C ASP A 227 -33.89 8.90 -4.03
N ARG A 228 -32.65 8.57 -3.69
CA ARG A 228 -32.29 7.75 -2.51
C ARG A 228 -32.87 8.36 -1.23
N TYR A 229 -32.63 9.63 -0.96
CA TYR A 229 -33.12 10.27 0.26
C TYR A 229 -34.63 10.48 0.26
N GLU A 230 -35.22 10.75 -0.90
CA GLU A 230 -36.69 10.84 -1.06
C GLU A 230 -37.40 9.49 -0.80
N ALA A 231 -36.71 8.36 -1.02
CA ALA A 231 -37.18 7.03 -0.67
C ALA A 231 -36.98 6.69 0.83
N LEU A 232 -35.88 7.17 1.45
CA LEU A 232 -35.56 6.84 2.85
C LEU A 232 -36.32 7.71 3.87
N LEU A 233 -36.48 8.99 3.60
CA LEU A 233 -37.09 9.94 4.56
C LEU A 233 -38.51 9.59 4.98
N PRO A 234 -39.40 9.05 4.13
CA PRO A 234 -40.72 8.54 4.55
C PRO A 234 -40.63 7.46 5.64
N LEU A 235 -39.58 6.62 5.62
CA LEU A 235 -39.38 5.57 6.62
C LEU A 235 -39.09 6.10 8.03
N THR A 236 -38.88 7.41 8.16
CA THR A 236 -38.68 8.08 9.45
C THR A 236 -39.94 8.73 10.02
N GLU A 237 -41.12 8.44 9.48
CA GLU A 237 -42.39 8.96 10.00
C GLU A 237 -42.57 8.57 11.47
N GLY A 238 -42.95 9.53 12.32
CA GLY A 238 -43.04 9.35 13.77
C GLY A 238 -41.67 9.32 14.53
N ARG A 239 -40.56 9.25 13.83
CA ARG A 239 -39.18 9.08 14.41
C ARG A 239 -38.38 10.35 14.27
N ARG A 240 -38.67 11.38 15.10
CA ARG A 240 -38.13 12.75 14.99
C ARG A 240 -36.59 12.77 14.99
N ALA A 241 -35.96 12.01 15.86
CA ALA A 241 -34.50 12.02 16.00
C ALA A 241 -33.78 11.37 14.78
N ALA A 242 -34.30 10.22 14.31
CA ALA A 242 -33.81 9.55 13.11
C ALA A 242 -33.99 10.44 11.85
N ARG A 243 -35.14 11.12 11.74
CA ARG A 243 -35.43 12.07 10.67
C ARG A 243 -34.44 13.23 10.64
N ALA A 244 -34.07 13.78 11.81
CA ALA A 244 -33.12 14.88 11.90
C ALA A 244 -31.73 14.44 11.42
N VAL A 245 -31.26 13.25 11.83
CA VAL A 245 -29.97 12.71 11.40
C VAL A 245 -29.96 12.46 9.88
N LEU A 246 -31.01 11.82 9.35
CA LEU A 246 -31.10 11.51 7.93
C LEU A 246 -31.20 12.78 7.06
N TYR A 247 -31.87 13.80 7.55
CA TYR A 247 -31.92 15.12 6.91
C TYR A 247 -30.55 15.79 6.85
N ASP A 248 -29.80 15.79 7.96
CA ASP A 248 -28.43 16.32 7.99
C ASP A 248 -27.53 15.60 7.00
N LEU A 249 -27.64 14.28 6.91
CA LEU A 249 -26.90 13.46 5.94
C LEU A 249 -27.26 13.86 4.52
N MET A 250 -28.54 13.97 4.22
CA MET A 250 -29.05 14.40 2.91
C MET A 250 -28.46 15.76 2.51
N VAL A 251 -28.64 16.79 3.32
CA VAL A 251 -28.18 18.15 2.98
C VAL A 251 -26.64 18.18 2.83
N ARG A 252 -25.92 17.51 3.72
CA ARG A 252 -24.47 17.39 3.62
C ARG A 252 -24.02 16.75 2.31
N ASP A 253 -24.66 15.65 1.90
CA ASP A 253 -24.26 14.90 0.71
C ASP A 253 -24.69 15.64 -0.58
N LEU A 254 -25.83 16.31 -0.58
CA LEU A 254 -26.25 17.20 -1.67
C LEU A 254 -25.27 18.36 -1.87
N LEU A 255 -24.89 19.04 -0.79
CA LEU A 255 -23.93 20.15 -0.85
C LEU A 255 -22.51 19.67 -1.26
N ARG A 256 -22.10 18.47 -0.81
CA ARG A 256 -20.82 17.87 -1.18
C ARG A 256 -20.78 17.49 -2.65
N THR A 257 -21.84 16.89 -3.16
CA THR A 257 -21.98 16.51 -4.58
C THR A 257 -21.97 17.75 -5.47
N PHE A 258 -22.71 18.79 -5.09
CA PHE A 258 -22.73 20.04 -5.82
C PHE A 258 -21.39 20.80 -5.79
N ALA A 259 -20.57 20.62 -4.75
CA ALA A 259 -19.26 21.24 -4.63
C ALA A 259 -18.20 20.66 -5.60
N ARG A 260 -18.41 19.49 -6.21
CA ARG A 260 -17.46 18.84 -7.13
C ARG A 260 -17.28 19.58 -8.47
N GLU A 261 -18.22 20.41 -8.87
CA GLU A 261 -18.15 21.31 -10.06
C GLU A 261 -17.96 20.62 -11.43
N ASP A 262 -18.10 19.33 -11.51
CA ASP A 262 -17.96 18.54 -12.74
C ASP A 262 -19.31 18.28 -13.46
N MET A 263 -20.37 18.99 -13.06
CA MET A 263 -21.67 18.94 -13.71
C MET A 263 -21.81 20.03 -14.77
N PRO A 264 -22.30 19.69 -16.00
CA PRO A 264 -22.70 20.69 -16.97
C PRO A 264 -23.76 21.65 -16.39
N GLU A 265 -23.73 22.91 -16.81
CA GLU A 265 -24.57 23.97 -16.21
C GLU A 265 -26.09 23.64 -16.18
N PRO A 266 -26.69 23.04 -17.23
CA PRO A 266 -28.10 22.66 -17.18
C PRO A 266 -28.38 21.60 -16.09
N VAL A 267 -27.52 20.59 -15.96
CA VAL A 267 -27.64 19.52 -14.97
C VAL A 267 -27.44 20.08 -13.56
N ALA A 268 -26.44 20.98 -13.37
CA ALA A 268 -26.18 21.64 -12.10
C ALA A 268 -27.37 22.47 -11.62
N ARG A 269 -28.05 23.20 -12.51
CA ARG A 269 -29.27 23.94 -12.20
C ARG A 269 -30.42 23.03 -11.82
N ALA A 270 -30.64 21.97 -12.58
CA ALA A 270 -31.68 20.98 -12.32
C ALA A 270 -31.42 20.27 -10.98
N PHE A 271 -30.21 19.84 -10.73
CA PHE A 271 -29.79 19.22 -9.47
C PHE A 271 -30.02 20.17 -8.29
N PHE A 272 -29.53 21.41 -8.37
CA PHE A 272 -29.69 22.40 -7.29
C PHE A 272 -31.17 22.73 -7.00
N ALA A 273 -31.95 22.91 -8.05
CA ALA A 273 -33.39 23.17 -7.89
C ALA A 273 -34.14 22.01 -7.21
N ARG A 274 -33.81 20.76 -7.58
CA ARG A 274 -34.39 19.57 -6.95
C ARG A 274 -33.91 19.39 -5.52
N ALA A 275 -32.59 19.59 -5.29
CA ALA A 275 -31.99 19.53 -3.96
C ALA A 275 -32.57 20.60 -3.01
N SER A 276 -32.84 21.81 -3.52
CA SER A 276 -33.53 22.88 -2.77
C SER A 276 -34.95 22.46 -2.35
N ARG A 277 -35.71 21.93 -3.27
CA ARG A 277 -37.10 21.44 -2.95
C ARG A 277 -37.05 20.30 -1.90
N ALA A 278 -36.12 19.36 -2.03
CA ALA A 278 -35.98 18.28 -1.07
C ALA A 278 -35.53 18.82 0.33
N ALA A 279 -34.61 19.77 0.37
CA ALA A 279 -34.15 20.38 1.61
C ALA A 279 -35.30 21.12 2.35
N VAL A 280 -36.16 21.81 1.62
CA VAL A 280 -37.33 22.49 2.21
C VAL A 280 -38.40 21.48 2.64
N ARG A 281 -38.77 20.53 1.76
CA ARG A 281 -39.81 19.56 2.01
C ARG A 281 -39.57 18.69 3.24
N TRP A 282 -38.34 18.23 3.41
CA TRP A 282 -37.99 17.23 4.42
C TRP A 282 -37.38 17.80 5.71
N ARG A 283 -37.26 19.12 5.78
CA ARG A 283 -36.68 19.80 6.97
C ARG A 283 -37.53 19.48 8.21
N PRO A 284 -36.95 18.92 9.27
CA PRO A 284 -37.65 18.70 10.52
C PRO A 284 -38.07 20.02 11.17
N GLU A 285 -39.24 20.03 11.80
CA GLU A 285 -39.71 21.21 12.53
C GLU A 285 -38.74 21.59 13.65
N GLY A 286 -38.36 22.88 13.77
CA GLY A 286 -37.42 23.36 14.75
C GLY A 286 -35.97 22.97 14.50
N HIS A 287 -35.65 22.36 13.34
CA HIS A 287 -34.26 21.95 13.05
C HIS A 287 -33.30 23.16 12.90
N ALA A 288 -32.27 23.18 13.72
CA ALA A 288 -31.27 24.27 13.72
C ALA A 288 -30.29 24.12 12.54
N ARG A 289 -29.98 25.23 11.85
CA ARG A 289 -28.93 25.25 10.82
C ARG A 289 -27.55 25.25 11.47
N PRO A 290 -26.52 24.63 10.84
CA PRO A 290 -25.15 24.77 11.29
C PRO A 290 -24.67 26.22 11.27
N GLY A 291 -23.68 26.56 12.11
CA GLY A 291 -23.10 27.90 12.13
C GLY A 291 -22.09 28.16 11.01
N GLY A 292 -21.67 29.41 10.86
CA GLY A 292 -20.58 29.80 9.97
C GLY A 292 -20.86 29.61 8.47
N LEU A 293 -19.81 29.26 7.70
CA LEU A 293 -19.91 29.12 6.24
C LEU A 293 -20.81 27.97 5.80
N GLU A 294 -20.98 26.97 6.64
CA GLU A 294 -21.87 25.83 6.37
C GLU A 294 -23.32 26.26 6.48
N GLY A 295 -23.69 27.02 7.50
CA GLY A 295 -25.03 27.59 7.64
C GLY A 295 -25.41 28.50 6.46
N VAL A 296 -24.47 29.29 5.95
CA VAL A 296 -24.71 30.09 4.73
C VAL A 296 -25.05 29.20 3.53
N ARG A 297 -24.34 28.08 3.37
CA ARG A 297 -24.63 27.11 2.28
C ARG A 297 -26.01 26.49 2.43
N HIS A 298 -26.40 26.12 3.64
CA HIS A 298 -27.73 25.58 3.93
C HIS A 298 -28.82 26.60 3.59
N THR A 299 -28.65 27.86 4.04
CA THR A 299 -29.59 28.93 3.73
C THR A 299 -29.75 29.15 2.23
N LEU A 300 -28.64 29.24 1.50
CA LEU A 300 -28.68 29.46 0.05
C LEU A 300 -29.30 28.27 -0.71
N LEU A 301 -29.12 27.05 -0.21
CA LEU A 301 -29.78 25.87 -0.77
C LEU A 301 -31.30 25.91 -0.52
N GLU A 302 -31.71 26.15 0.71
CA GLU A 302 -33.15 26.20 1.06
C GLU A 302 -33.87 27.35 0.34
N GLU A 303 -33.22 28.50 0.14
CA GLU A 303 -33.78 29.61 -0.64
C GLU A 303 -33.80 29.38 -2.15
N GLY A 304 -33.24 28.27 -2.66
CA GLY A 304 -33.11 28.03 -4.09
C GLY A 304 -32.22 29.02 -4.81
N ALA A 305 -31.29 29.70 -4.06
CA ALA A 305 -30.52 30.82 -4.53
C ALA A 305 -29.28 30.39 -5.32
N TYR A 306 -29.46 29.69 -6.43
CA TYR A 306 -28.41 29.10 -7.27
C TYR A 306 -27.28 30.08 -7.60
N THR A 307 -27.61 31.25 -8.16
CA THR A 307 -26.61 32.24 -8.57
C THR A 307 -25.79 32.77 -7.40
N ARG A 308 -26.46 33.03 -6.25
CA ARG A 308 -25.77 33.45 -5.01
C ARG A 308 -24.89 32.36 -4.44
N TYR A 309 -25.31 31.11 -4.54
CA TYR A 309 -24.49 29.95 -4.12
C TYR A 309 -23.21 29.83 -4.98
N ARG A 310 -23.34 29.95 -6.31
CA ARG A 310 -22.18 29.94 -7.23
C ARG A 310 -21.21 31.09 -6.97
N ALA A 311 -21.73 32.31 -6.72
CA ALA A 311 -20.90 33.44 -6.34
C ALA A 311 -20.15 33.20 -5.03
N PHE A 312 -20.82 32.61 -4.03
CA PHE A 312 -20.21 32.23 -2.76
C PHE A 312 -19.11 31.18 -2.94
N GLN A 313 -19.31 30.15 -3.78
CA GLN A 313 -18.30 29.18 -4.12
C GLN A 313 -17.07 29.85 -4.79
N ALA A 314 -17.29 30.75 -5.74
CA ALA A 314 -16.24 31.48 -6.43
C ALA A 314 -15.40 32.33 -5.46
N ALA A 315 -16.02 33.07 -4.56
CA ALA A 315 -15.34 33.87 -3.54
C ALA A 315 -14.45 33.02 -2.62
N ASN A 316 -14.93 31.83 -2.20
CA ASN A 316 -14.15 30.91 -1.39
C ASN A 316 -12.93 30.34 -2.15
N ARG A 317 -13.06 30.08 -3.47
CA ARG A 317 -11.93 29.66 -4.31
C ARG A 317 -10.86 30.73 -4.39
N THR A 318 -11.25 31.98 -4.66
CA THR A 318 -10.33 33.13 -4.73
C THR A 318 -9.56 33.29 -3.42
N ARG A 319 -10.23 33.16 -2.27
CA ARG A 319 -9.58 33.23 -0.95
C ARG A 319 -8.54 32.11 -0.73
N ARG A 320 -8.84 30.87 -1.18
CA ARG A 320 -7.89 29.75 -1.10
C ARG A 320 -6.69 29.95 -2.04
N ALA A 321 -6.94 30.46 -3.26
CA ALA A 321 -5.90 30.77 -4.23
C ALA A 321 -4.96 31.87 -3.73
N ALA A 322 -5.48 32.93 -3.09
CA ALA A 322 -4.68 34.00 -2.49
C ALA A 322 -3.75 33.46 -1.39
N LYS A 323 -4.24 32.59 -0.49
CA LYS A 323 -3.40 31.94 0.54
C LYS A 323 -2.29 31.08 -0.08
N LYS A 324 -2.57 30.37 -1.18
CA LYS A 324 -1.59 29.57 -1.91
C LYS A 324 -0.51 30.45 -2.55
N ALA A 325 -0.91 31.60 -3.12
CA ALA A 325 0.00 32.57 -3.75
C ALA A 325 0.98 33.20 -2.73
N VAL A 326 0.53 33.54 -1.52
CA VAL A 326 1.41 34.08 -0.45
C VAL A 326 2.48 33.03 -0.06
N ARG A 327 2.09 31.77 0.07
CA ARG A 327 3.05 30.66 0.37
C ARG A 327 4.05 30.47 -0.77
N ALA A 328 3.60 30.60 -2.03
CA ALA A 328 4.47 30.51 -3.20
C ALA A 328 5.51 31.64 -3.24
N ARG A 329 5.13 32.89 -2.92
CA ARG A 329 6.05 34.03 -2.85
C ARG A 329 7.17 33.85 -1.80
N LYS A 330 6.86 33.31 -0.62
CA LYS A 330 7.88 32.98 0.40
C LYS A 330 8.89 31.95 -0.09
N ARG A 331 8.42 30.90 -0.82
CA ARG A 331 9.30 29.89 -1.43
C ARG A 331 10.20 30.51 -2.50
N GLN A 332 9.68 31.41 -3.33
CA GLN A 332 10.45 32.08 -4.37
C GLN A 332 11.57 32.99 -3.81
N ALA A 333 11.35 33.68 -2.70
CA ALA A 333 12.37 34.51 -2.07
C ALA A 333 13.58 33.67 -1.59
N GLY A 334 13.32 32.55 -0.93
CA GLY A 334 14.38 31.60 -0.53
C GLY A 334 15.11 30.98 -1.72
N ALA A 335 14.39 30.68 -2.81
CA ALA A 335 14.98 30.18 -4.04
C ALA A 335 15.92 31.19 -4.71
N LYS A 336 15.54 32.47 -4.76
CA LYS A 336 16.39 33.53 -5.34
C LYS A 336 17.72 33.71 -4.58
N LEU A 337 17.67 33.63 -3.24
CA LEU A 337 18.89 33.73 -2.42
C LEU A 337 19.82 32.53 -2.66
N ARG A 338 19.26 31.32 -2.65
CA ARG A 338 19.99 30.09 -3.01
C ARG A 338 20.65 30.24 -4.39
N ASP A 339 19.89 30.65 -5.40
CA ASP A 339 20.34 30.76 -6.79
C ASP A 339 21.47 31.80 -6.94
N HIS A 340 21.54 32.79 -6.04
CA HIS A 340 22.62 33.77 -6.02
C HIS A 340 23.95 33.15 -5.63
N TYR A 341 24.07 32.45 -4.49
CA TYR A 341 25.35 31.86 -4.11
C TYR A 341 25.66 30.59 -4.93
N TYR A 342 24.66 29.86 -5.35
CA TYR A 342 24.89 28.68 -6.20
C TYR A 342 25.50 29.07 -7.54
N ARG A 343 24.98 30.13 -8.21
CA ARG A 343 25.60 30.66 -9.43
C ARG A 343 27.04 31.15 -9.23
N ARG A 344 27.33 31.78 -8.10
CA ARG A 344 28.74 32.18 -7.78
C ARG A 344 29.64 30.97 -7.58
N ALA A 345 29.14 29.91 -6.96
CA ALA A 345 29.89 28.67 -6.78
C ALA A 345 30.12 27.93 -8.12
N LEU A 346 29.11 27.91 -9.00
CA LEU A 346 29.23 27.35 -10.35
C LEU A 346 30.27 28.07 -11.24
N ALA A 347 30.66 29.31 -10.92
CA ALA A 347 31.74 30.02 -11.63
C ALA A 347 33.14 29.60 -11.17
N ARG A 348 33.27 28.84 -10.08
CA ARG A 348 34.55 28.29 -9.61
C ARG A 348 34.92 27.06 -10.41
N PRO A 349 36.23 26.70 -10.54
CA PRO A 349 36.61 25.41 -11.12
C PRO A 349 36.04 24.26 -10.28
N VAL A 350 35.81 23.09 -10.91
CA VAL A 350 35.51 21.85 -10.18
C VAL A 350 36.73 21.38 -9.41
N ASP A 351 36.52 20.75 -8.27
CA ASP A 351 37.54 20.10 -7.46
C ASP A 351 37.69 18.64 -7.91
N PRO A 352 38.79 18.25 -8.58
CA PRO A 352 38.94 16.89 -9.09
C PRO A 352 39.05 15.83 -7.97
N GLY A 353 39.38 16.26 -6.76
CA GLY A 353 39.44 15.39 -5.58
C GLY A 353 38.13 15.37 -4.75
N LEU A 354 37.01 15.88 -5.25
CA LEU A 354 35.76 15.95 -4.50
C LEU A 354 34.65 15.07 -5.09
N ALA A 355 34.17 14.13 -4.29
CA ALA A 355 33.03 13.28 -4.61
C ALA A 355 31.87 13.49 -3.60
N VAL A 356 30.69 13.81 -4.10
CA VAL A 356 29.48 13.98 -3.27
C VAL A 356 28.63 12.73 -3.35
N PHE A 357 28.33 12.14 -2.19
CA PHE A 357 27.53 10.93 -2.04
C PHE A 357 26.19 11.23 -1.38
N SER A 358 25.11 10.61 -1.85
CA SER A 358 23.79 10.62 -1.21
C SER A 358 23.13 9.26 -1.33
N ALA A 359 22.54 8.78 -0.23
CA ALA A 359 21.77 7.54 -0.21
C ALA A 359 20.37 7.76 0.43
N TYR A 360 19.35 7.10 -0.14
CA TYR A 360 18.01 7.04 0.38
C TYR A 360 17.43 8.39 0.84
N TRP A 361 17.41 9.40 -0.06
CA TRP A 361 16.93 10.77 0.26
C TRP A 361 17.65 11.39 1.46
N ASP A 362 18.97 11.34 1.42
CA ASP A 362 19.86 11.97 2.41
C ASP A 362 19.80 11.35 3.83
N ARG A 363 19.52 10.04 3.92
CA ARG A 363 19.45 9.35 5.23
C ARG A 363 20.79 9.08 5.87
N GLY A 364 21.86 8.87 5.10
CA GLY A 364 23.19 8.59 5.66
C GLY A 364 24.10 7.79 4.73
N VAL A 365 25.04 7.10 5.33
CA VAL A 365 26.03 6.25 4.65
C VAL A 365 25.43 4.85 4.48
N ALA A 366 24.98 4.50 3.28
CA ALA A 366 24.30 3.23 3.04
C ALA A 366 24.36 2.78 1.57
N CYS A 367 24.01 1.52 1.32
CA CYS A 367 23.71 0.94 0.01
C CYS A 367 24.91 1.00 -0.96
N ASN A 368 24.67 0.98 -2.27
CA ASN A 368 25.70 1.06 -3.31
C ASN A 368 26.65 2.25 -3.13
N PRO A 369 26.18 3.48 -2.81
CA PRO A 369 27.09 4.59 -2.54
C PRO A 369 28.08 4.33 -1.41
N ALA A 370 27.68 3.63 -0.35
CA ALA A 370 28.57 3.31 0.77
C ALA A 370 29.66 2.30 0.38
N ALA A 371 29.29 1.25 -0.35
CA ALA A 371 30.24 0.26 -0.85
C ALA A 371 31.25 0.89 -1.83
N ILE A 372 30.78 1.79 -2.71
CA ILE A 372 31.65 2.55 -3.61
C ILE A 372 32.59 3.44 -2.81
N ALA A 373 32.12 4.18 -1.80
CA ALA A 373 32.95 5.06 -0.99
C ALA A 373 34.02 4.29 -0.19
N ALA A 374 33.67 3.10 0.33
CA ALA A 374 34.65 2.23 0.98
C ALA A 374 35.74 1.77 0.01
N LYS A 375 35.37 1.30 -1.18
CA LYS A 375 36.34 0.88 -2.21
C LYS A 375 37.14 2.05 -2.78
N LEU A 376 36.56 3.25 -2.85
CA LEU A 376 37.22 4.48 -3.25
C LEU A 376 38.37 4.83 -2.28
N ALA A 377 38.16 4.67 -0.98
CA ALA A 377 39.21 4.90 0.02
C ALA A 377 40.39 3.96 -0.14
N GLU A 378 40.20 2.76 -0.67
CA GLU A 378 41.26 1.79 -0.95
C GLU A 378 42.02 2.13 -2.25
N LEU A 379 41.29 2.40 -3.34
CA LEU A 379 41.88 2.50 -4.69
C LEU A 379 42.23 3.94 -5.11
N ALA A 380 41.56 4.93 -4.58
CA ALA A 380 41.73 6.34 -4.93
C ALA A 380 41.60 7.26 -3.70
N PRO A 381 42.49 7.12 -2.67
CA PRO A 381 42.40 7.86 -1.40
C PRO A 381 42.53 9.38 -1.54
N HIS A 382 43.00 9.85 -2.69
CA HIS A 382 43.08 11.27 -3.03
C HIS A 382 41.73 11.91 -3.34
N ILE A 383 40.72 11.12 -3.59
CA ILE A 383 39.33 11.59 -3.82
C ILE A 383 38.59 11.55 -2.49
N ARG A 384 38.18 12.72 -2.02
CA ARG A 384 37.50 12.91 -0.74
C ARG A 384 35.98 12.75 -0.86
N PRO A 385 35.37 11.78 -0.17
CA PRO A 385 33.94 11.65 -0.12
C PRO A 385 33.31 12.68 0.83
N VAL A 386 32.23 13.36 0.39
CA VAL A 386 31.40 14.23 1.22
C VAL A 386 29.95 13.74 1.12
N TRP A 387 29.34 13.42 2.25
CA TRP A 387 28.00 12.85 2.29
C TRP A 387 26.93 13.94 2.42
N VAL A 388 25.84 13.78 1.69
CA VAL A 388 24.63 14.57 1.89
C VAL A 388 23.76 13.85 2.91
N VAL A 389 23.48 14.52 4.05
CA VAL A 389 22.71 13.92 5.15
C VAL A 389 21.73 14.92 5.71
N SER A 390 20.49 14.51 5.92
CA SER A 390 19.46 15.35 6.52
C SER A 390 19.82 15.67 7.98
N LYS A 391 19.38 16.83 8.47
CA LYS A 391 19.70 17.29 9.81
C LYS A 391 19.30 16.32 10.92
N GLU A 392 18.20 15.60 10.70
CA GLU A 392 17.66 14.62 11.64
C GLU A 392 18.56 13.39 11.77
N ASN A 393 19.34 13.08 10.73
CA ASN A 393 20.17 11.89 10.66
C ASN A 393 21.68 12.16 10.91
N GLU A 394 22.08 13.41 11.16
CA GLU A 394 23.48 13.76 11.45
C GLU A 394 24.07 12.93 12.61
N ALA A 395 23.27 12.66 13.63
CA ALA A 395 23.69 11.91 14.80
C ALA A 395 23.94 10.39 14.53
N LEU A 396 23.49 9.88 13.38
CA LEU A 396 23.65 8.48 12.97
C LEU A 396 24.90 8.24 12.14
N LEU A 397 25.62 9.31 11.79
CA LEU A 397 26.83 9.18 10.96
C LEU A 397 27.98 8.55 11.72
N PRO A 398 28.78 7.69 11.06
CA PRO A 398 30.07 7.24 11.60
C PRO A 398 30.97 8.44 11.97
N ALA A 399 31.71 8.31 13.05
CA ALA A 399 32.63 9.35 13.51
C ALA A 399 33.62 9.73 12.40
N GLY A 400 33.83 11.02 12.18
CA GLY A 400 34.79 11.54 11.18
C GLY A 400 34.22 11.62 9.74
N THR A 401 32.93 11.28 9.52
CA THR A 401 32.29 11.43 8.20
C THR A 401 32.13 12.90 7.83
N ASP A 402 32.78 13.35 6.74
CA ASP A 402 32.55 14.69 6.18
C ASP A 402 31.18 14.73 5.49
N HIS A 403 30.36 15.73 5.84
CA HIS A 403 29.00 15.80 5.35
C HIS A 403 28.48 17.23 5.18
N VAL A 404 27.40 17.35 4.41
CA VAL A 404 26.65 18.60 4.19
C VAL A 404 25.16 18.36 4.37
N VAL A 405 24.47 19.35 4.94
CA VAL A 405 23.01 19.27 5.19
C VAL A 405 22.25 19.92 4.03
N PRO A 406 21.23 19.25 3.45
CA PRO A 406 20.44 19.78 2.36
C PRO A 406 19.91 21.18 2.61
N GLY A 407 19.97 22.02 1.58
CA GLY A 407 19.46 23.40 1.63
C GLY A 407 20.41 24.44 2.24
N THR A 408 21.50 24.02 2.90
CA THR A 408 22.52 24.95 3.43
C THR A 408 23.37 25.56 2.31
N ARG A 409 24.07 26.66 2.61
CA ARG A 409 24.98 27.29 1.67
C ARG A 409 26.11 26.32 1.30
N ARG A 410 26.74 25.64 2.29
CA ARG A 410 27.79 24.65 2.09
C ARG A 410 27.35 23.50 1.17
N TYR A 411 26.11 23.00 1.34
CA TYR A 411 25.53 21.98 0.46
C TYR A 411 25.53 22.40 -1.02
N TRP A 412 25.06 23.61 -1.31
CA TRP A 412 25.01 24.11 -2.69
C TRP A 412 26.39 24.40 -3.26
N GLU A 413 27.30 24.94 -2.44
CA GLU A 413 28.69 25.18 -2.85
C GLU A 413 29.41 23.86 -3.16
N THR A 414 29.25 22.83 -2.31
CA THR A 414 29.83 21.51 -2.52
C THR A 414 29.33 20.83 -3.80
N LEU A 415 27.99 20.84 -4.03
CA LEU A 415 27.41 20.31 -5.26
C LEU A 415 27.86 21.06 -6.53
N ALA A 416 28.13 22.37 -6.42
CA ALA A 416 28.58 23.19 -7.54
C ALA A 416 30.03 22.92 -7.95
N THR A 417 30.87 22.45 -7.02
CA THR A 417 32.31 22.28 -7.23
C THR A 417 32.76 20.83 -7.28
N ALA A 418 31.89 19.88 -6.98
CA ALA A 418 32.24 18.46 -7.03
C ALA A 418 32.44 17.96 -8.46
N THR A 419 33.47 17.14 -8.64
CA THR A 419 33.69 16.40 -9.89
C THR A 419 32.78 15.17 -9.96
N TYR A 420 32.54 14.47 -8.84
CA TYR A 420 31.73 13.27 -8.82
C TYR A 420 30.46 13.48 -8.01
N LEU A 421 29.31 13.16 -8.60
CA LEU A 421 28.00 13.15 -7.98
C LEU A 421 27.48 11.71 -7.98
N VAL A 422 27.37 11.09 -6.82
CA VAL A 422 27.01 9.68 -6.66
C VAL A 422 25.75 9.56 -5.84
N ASN A 423 24.71 8.93 -6.37
CA ASN A 423 23.51 8.68 -5.59
C ASN A 423 22.74 7.42 -6.05
N ASN A 424 21.84 6.94 -5.18
CA ASN A 424 20.98 5.81 -5.48
C ASN A 424 19.50 6.20 -5.65
N VAL A 425 19.19 7.48 -5.55
CA VAL A 425 17.84 8.06 -5.78
C VAL A 425 17.95 9.30 -6.68
N ASN A 426 17.64 10.51 -6.21
CA ASN A 426 17.71 11.72 -7.02
C ASN A 426 18.30 12.90 -6.26
N PHE A 427 19.19 13.66 -6.89
CA PHE A 427 19.48 15.01 -6.47
C PHE A 427 18.33 15.97 -6.88
N PRO A 428 18.16 17.11 -6.18
CA PRO A 428 17.16 18.11 -6.57
C PRO A 428 17.31 18.59 -8.01
N ASN A 429 16.19 18.87 -8.69
CA ASN A 429 16.19 19.35 -10.08
C ASN A 429 17.04 20.62 -10.27
N ALA A 430 17.18 21.45 -9.24
CA ALA A 430 17.99 22.68 -9.25
C ALA A 430 19.51 22.43 -9.35
N VAL A 431 19.98 21.20 -9.10
CA VAL A 431 21.40 20.84 -9.27
C VAL A 431 21.77 20.90 -10.73
N VAL A 432 22.78 21.71 -11.06
CA VAL A 432 23.34 21.84 -12.41
C VAL A 432 24.50 20.85 -12.53
N LYS A 433 24.36 19.89 -13.42
CA LYS A 433 25.47 19.01 -13.78
C LYS A 433 26.40 19.77 -14.73
N ARG A 434 27.64 19.93 -14.30
CA ARG A 434 28.67 20.65 -15.10
C ARG A 434 29.28 19.73 -16.15
N PRO A 435 29.78 20.28 -17.27
CA PRO A 435 30.45 19.47 -18.31
C PRO A 435 31.59 18.61 -17.77
N ASP A 436 32.39 19.15 -16.82
CA ASP A 436 33.53 18.49 -16.21
C ASP A 436 33.17 17.65 -14.98
N ALA A 437 31.87 17.50 -14.63
CA ALA A 437 31.42 16.64 -13.56
C ALA A 437 30.85 15.33 -14.10
N ILE A 438 30.92 14.29 -13.30
CA ILE A 438 30.41 12.95 -13.57
C ILE A 438 29.25 12.66 -12.60
N HIS A 439 28.10 12.25 -13.11
CA HIS A 439 26.97 11.81 -12.31
C HIS A 439 26.78 10.31 -12.46
N LEU A 440 27.02 9.58 -11.38
CA LEU A 440 26.82 8.14 -11.27
C LEU A 440 25.52 7.85 -10.53
N GLN A 441 24.54 7.29 -11.23
CA GLN A 441 23.32 6.72 -10.65
C GLN A 441 23.56 5.25 -10.30
N THR A 442 23.44 4.91 -9.02
CA THR A 442 23.72 3.54 -8.57
C THR A 442 22.50 2.68 -8.37
N HIS A 443 21.32 3.29 -8.40
CA HIS A 443 20.07 2.63 -8.02
C HIS A 443 20.15 1.94 -6.65
N HIS A 444 19.10 1.17 -6.27
CA HIS A 444 19.07 0.47 -4.99
C HIS A 444 18.25 -0.84 -5.03
N GLY A 445 18.26 -1.51 -6.17
CA GLY A 445 17.65 -2.84 -6.32
C GLY A 445 17.13 -3.10 -7.72
N THR A 446 17.05 -4.38 -8.06
CA THR A 446 16.44 -4.87 -9.30
C THR A 446 14.93 -4.58 -9.30
N PRO A 447 14.36 -4.03 -10.38
CA PRO A 447 12.97 -3.63 -10.39
C PRO A 447 12.04 -4.82 -10.71
N LEU A 448 11.18 -5.20 -9.77
CA LEU A 448 9.98 -5.98 -10.04
C LEU A 448 8.85 -5.05 -10.52
N LYS A 449 8.62 -3.97 -9.79
CA LYS A 449 7.54 -3.00 -10.06
C LYS A 449 7.91 -2.02 -11.15
N ARG A 450 6.92 -1.55 -11.90
CA ARG A 450 7.09 -0.52 -12.92
C ARG A 450 7.64 0.76 -12.34
N MET A 451 8.64 1.35 -12.99
CA MET A 451 9.38 2.53 -12.54
C MET A 451 9.40 3.61 -13.65
N GLY A 452 9.79 4.82 -13.26
CA GLY A 452 10.02 5.91 -14.21
C GLY A 452 8.84 6.17 -15.16
N LEU A 453 9.11 6.23 -16.46
CA LEU A 453 8.07 6.49 -17.48
C LEU A 453 7.03 5.35 -17.61
N ASP A 454 7.40 4.12 -17.26
CA ASP A 454 6.47 2.98 -17.34
C ASP A 454 5.33 3.06 -16.30
N GLN A 455 5.44 3.97 -15.32
CA GLN A 455 4.36 4.24 -14.35
C GLN A 455 3.19 5.03 -14.96
N ARG A 456 3.31 5.56 -16.17
CA ARG A 456 2.23 6.31 -16.86
C ARG A 456 0.95 5.49 -16.98
N ASP A 457 1.09 4.20 -17.24
CA ASP A 457 -0.03 3.26 -17.39
C ASP A 457 -0.65 2.84 -16.04
N HIS A 458 -0.06 3.28 -14.93
CA HIS A 458 -0.48 2.97 -13.56
C HIS A 458 -0.72 4.27 -12.77
N PRO A 459 -1.89 4.92 -12.89
CA PRO A 459 -2.17 6.23 -12.28
C PRO A 459 -1.96 6.29 -10.76
N ALA A 460 -2.18 5.18 -10.05
CA ALA A 460 -1.90 5.10 -8.62
C ALA A 460 -0.40 5.27 -8.33
N ALA A 461 0.44 4.57 -9.09
CA ALA A 461 1.89 4.65 -8.99
C ALA A 461 2.45 5.98 -9.50
N ALA A 462 1.81 6.58 -10.52
CA ALA A 462 2.21 7.83 -11.14
C ALA A 462 1.75 9.08 -10.37
N GLN A 463 0.98 8.92 -9.29
CA GLN A 463 0.42 10.07 -8.57
C GLN A 463 1.52 11.01 -8.03
N GLY A 464 1.42 12.27 -8.41
CA GLY A 464 2.38 13.30 -8.01
C GLY A 464 3.71 13.29 -8.76
N LEU A 465 3.90 12.38 -9.72
CA LEU A 465 5.06 12.38 -10.59
C LEU A 465 4.95 13.44 -11.67
N ASP A 466 5.99 14.25 -11.79
CA ASP A 466 6.23 15.17 -12.91
C ASP A 466 7.23 14.51 -13.86
N PHE A 467 6.75 13.96 -14.96
CA PHE A 467 7.59 13.23 -15.93
C PHE A 467 8.57 14.16 -16.67
N ALA A 468 8.24 15.43 -16.87
CA ALA A 468 9.18 16.40 -17.45
C ALA A 468 10.33 16.67 -16.47
N ALA A 469 10.02 16.86 -15.21
CA ALA A 469 11.04 17.00 -14.16
C ALA A 469 11.85 15.71 -13.97
N LEU A 470 11.24 14.54 -14.14
CA LEU A 470 11.94 13.24 -14.14
C LEU A 470 12.97 13.18 -15.28
N LEU A 471 12.57 13.42 -16.51
CA LEU A 471 13.44 13.43 -17.69
C LEU A 471 14.60 14.41 -17.52
N SER A 472 14.32 15.63 -17.05
CA SER A 472 15.38 16.62 -16.76
C SER A 472 16.39 16.17 -15.71
N ARG A 473 16.04 15.26 -14.80
CA ARG A 473 16.99 14.67 -13.83
C ARG A 473 17.86 13.60 -14.45
N ILE A 474 17.23 12.68 -15.19
CA ILE A 474 17.97 11.56 -15.79
C ILE A 474 18.90 11.98 -16.92
N ASP A 475 18.60 13.07 -17.63
CA ASP A 475 19.51 13.68 -18.61
C ASP A 475 20.85 14.15 -18.02
N LYS A 476 20.96 14.18 -16.69
CA LYS A 476 22.20 14.54 -15.98
C LYS A 476 23.10 13.34 -15.66
N TRP A 477 22.60 12.12 -15.81
CA TRP A 477 23.36 10.92 -15.54
C TRP A 477 24.39 10.67 -16.64
N ASP A 478 25.62 10.33 -16.27
CA ASP A 478 26.64 9.84 -17.19
C ASP A 478 26.73 8.31 -17.13
N TYR A 479 26.50 7.73 -15.93
CA TYR A 479 26.53 6.29 -15.73
C TYR A 479 25.35 5.82 -14.89
N SER A 480 24.90 4.59 -15.16
CA SER A 480 23.84 3.89 -14.44
C SER A 480 24.28 2.46 -14.13
N VAL A 481 24.37 2.11 -12.83
CA VAL A 481 24.83 0.76 -12.41
C VAL A 481 23.70 -0.26 -12.52
N SER A 482 24.02 -1.44 -12.99
CA SER A 482 23.09 -2.56 -13.14
C SER A 482 23.67 -3.87 -12.60
N ALA A 483 22.78 -4.68 -11.98
CA ALA A 483 23.14 -5.98 -11.41
C ALA A 483 22.88 -7.16 -12.37
N ASN A 484 22.10 -6.95 -13.42
CA ASN A 484 21.72 -7.98 -14.38
C ASN A 484 21.11 -7.38 -15.65
N SER A 485 21.07 -8.13 -16.73
CA SER A 485 20.51 -7.71 -18.03
C SER A 485 19.02 -7.33 -17.98
N HIS A 486 18.24 -7.92 -17.05
CA HIS A 486 16.86 -7.49 -16.84
C HIS A 486 16.82 -6.05 -16.33
N THR A 487 17.63 -5.73 -15.32
CA THR A 487 17.73 -4.40 -14.73
C THR A 487 18.16 -3.36 -15.77
N THR A 488 19.20 -3.66 -16.57
CA THR A 488 19.69 -2.78 -17.63
C THR A 488 18.56 -2.42 -18.58
N ARG A 489 17.87 -3.41 -19.16
CA ARG A 489 16.75 -3.17 -20.10
C ARG A 489 15.60 -2.38 -19.45
N MET A 490 15.28 -2.65 -18.19
CA MET A 490 14.19 -1.94 -17.51
C MET A 490 14.57 -0.49 -17.20
N TRP A 491 15.83 -0.21 -16.80
CA TRP A 491 16.29 1.16 -16.55
C TRP A 491 16.38 1.98 -17.84
N GLU A 492 16.90 1.43 -18.91
CA GLU A 492 16.96 2.10 -20.21
C GLU A 492 15.57 2.47 -20.76
N ARG A 493 14.59 1.60 -20.52
CA ARG A 493 13.18 1.84 -20.87
C ARG A 493 12.51 2.85 -19.94
N ALA A 494 12.66 2.70 -18.63
CA ALA A 494 11.98 3.52 -17.61
C ALA A 494 12.59 4.92 -17.49
N TYR A 495 13.88 5.04 -17.79
CA TYR A 495 14.70 6.25 -17.66
C TYR A 495 15.53 6.50 -18.93
N PRO A 496 14.89 6.74 -20.09
CA PRO A 496 15.58 6.90 -21.36
C PRO A 496 16.41 8.20 -21.40
N ALA A 497 17.75 8.06 -21.40
CA ALA A 497 18.71 9.16 -21.51
C ALA A 497 20.03 8.65 -22.12
N ARG A 498 21.05 9.53 -22.22
CA ARG A 498 22.34 9.21 -22.87
C ARG A 498 23.42 8.67 -21.92
N TYR A 499 23.04 8.14 -20.76
CA TYR A 499 23.99 7.53 -19.85
C TYR A 499 24.51 6.19 -20.38
N ILE A 500 25.65 5.77 -19.85
CA ILE A 500 26.23 4.45 -20.10
C ILE A 500 25.78 3.50 -18.99
N SER A 501 25.16 2.39 -19.36
CA SER A 501 24.84 1.30 -18.42
C SER A 501 26.13 0.58 -18.04
N LEU A 502 26.37 0.42 -16.73
CA LEU A 502 27.49 -0.33 -16.17
C LEU A 502 26.97 -1.68 -15.68
N ASP A 503 27.17 -2.70 -16.49
CA ASP A 503 26.79 -4.09 -16.20
C ASP A 503 27.82 -4.74 -15.26
N HIS A 504 28.04 -4.10 -14.10
CA HIS A 504 29.12 -4.41 -13.17
C HIS A 504 28.69 -5.11 -11.88
N GLY A 505 27.36 -5.33 -11.68
CA GLY A 505 26.81 -5.76 -10.41
C GLY A 505 26.48 -4.59 -9.47
N TYR A 506 25.76 -4.87 -8.38
CA TYR A 506 25.50 -3.87 -7.35
C TYR A 506 26.63 -3.88 -6.30
N PRO A 507 27.37 -2.77 -6.10
CA PRO A 507 28.47 -2.67 -5.15
C PRO A 507 28.15 -3.15 -3.73
N ARG A 508 26.93 -2.92 -3.25
CA ARG A 508 26.48 -3.37 -1.93
C ARG A 508 26.42 -4.90 -1.79
N ASN A 509 26.23 -5.61 -2.91
CA ASN A 509 26.12 -7.07 -2.93
C ASN A 509 27.49 -7.76 -2.86
N ASP A 510 28.60 -7.02 -3.00
CA ASP A 510 29.95 -7.57 -2.88
C ASP A 510 30.16 -8.31 -1.55
N VAL A 511 29.55 -7.84 -0.47
CA VAL A 511 29.64 -8.45 0.85
C VAL A 511 29.08 -9.88 0.88
N PHE A 512 28.13 -10.22 0.00
CA PHE A 512 27.57 -11.57 -0.08
C PHE A 512 28.52 -12.62 -0.65
N TYR A 513 29.66 -12.19 -1.18
CA TYR A 513 30.74 -13.04 -1.69
C TYR A 513 32.06 -12.88 -0.93
N THR A 514 32.19 -11.77 -0.18
CA THR A 514 33.45 -11.45 0.52
C THR A 514 33.39 -11.66 2.03
N ALA A 515 32.18 -11.74 2.61
CA ALA A 515 32.00 -11.95 4.05
C ALA A 515 32.48 -13.33 4.48
N THR A 516 33.18 -13.35 5.63
CA THR A 516 33.72 -14.55 6.26
C THR A 516 32.74 -15.14 7.27
N ALA A 517 33.03 -16.38 7.75
CA ALA A 517 32.29 -16.97 8.86
C ALA A 517 32.31 -16.09 10.13
N ALA A 518 33.39 -15.36 10.37
CA ALA A 518 33.49 -14.42 11.49
C ALA A 518 32.52 -13.23 11.33
N ASP A 519 32.35 -12.73 10.11
CA ASP A 519 31.43 -11.62 9.82
C ASP A 519 29.96 -12.06 10.01
N VAL A 520 29.60 -13.26 9.56
CA VAL A 520 28.28 -13.85 9.77
C VAL A 520 27.99 -14.01 11.26
N ARG A 521 28.93 -14.56 12.04
CA ARG A 521 28.76 -14.67 13.52
C ARG A 521 28.59 -13.30 14.17
N ALA A 522 29.44 -12.35 13.82
CA ALA A 522 29.35 -10.99 14.37
C ALA A 522 28.03 -10.30 14.03
N ALA A 523 27.48 -10.50 12.83
CA ALA A 523 26.17 -9.99 12.44
C ALA A 523 25.05 -10.61 13.32
N ARG A 524 25.07 -11.93 13.52
CA ARG A 524 24.10 -12.63 14.38
C ARG A 524 24.18 -12.16 15.84
N GLU A 525 25.39 -12.00 16.36
CA GLU A 525 25.63 -11.52 17.74
C GLU A 525 25.11 -10.09 17.94
N ARG A 526 25.42 -9.16 16.99
CA ARG A 526 24.88 -7.78 17.03
C ARG A 526 23.34 -7.73 17.01
N LEU A 527 22.71 -8.65 16.31
CA LEU A 527 21.25 -8.75 16.23
C LEU A 527 20.63 -9.48 17.43
N GLY A 528 21.45 -10.07 18.30
CA GLY A 528 20.97 -10.82 19.47
C GLY A 528 20.33 -12.16 19.10
N ILE A 529 20.71 -12.77 17.99
CA ILE A 529 20.22 -14.08 17.56
C ILE A 529 20.93 -15.15 18.41
N PRO A 530 20.19 -15.98 19.20
CA PRO A 530 20.81 -17.01 20.01
C PRO A 530 21.56 -18.05 19.16
N PRO A 531 22.69 -18.59 19.66
CA PRO A 531 23.40 -19.66 18.97
C PRO A 531 22.50 -20.89 18.69
N GLY A 532 22.69 -21.52 17.56
CA GLY A 532 21.94 -22.73 17.15
C GLY A 532 20.48 -22.49 16.69
N ARG A 533 19.97 -21.25 16.73
CA ARG A 533 18.63 -20.94 16.26
C ARG A 533 18.61 -20.65 14.75
N THR A 534 17.58 -21.13 14.06
CA THR A 534 17.29 -20.73 12.68
C THR A 534 16.71 -19.31 12.66
N ALA A 535 17.29 -18.41 11.91
CA ALA A 535 16.82 -17.03 11.79
C ALA A 535 16.09 -16.84 10.44
N VAL A 536 14.80 -16.51 10.49
CA VAL A 536 13.97 -16.21 9.31
C VAL A 536 13.76 -14.70 9.23
N LEU A 537 14.25 -14.06 8.18
CA LEU A 537 14.04 -12.63 7.93
C LEU A 537 12.70 -12.41 7.24
N TYR A 538 11.76 -11.77 7.90
CA TYR A 538 10.52 -11.31 7.30
C TYR A 538 10.63 -9.83 6.90
N ALA A 539 10.62 -9.55 5.59
CA ALA A 539 10.83 -8.23 5.02
C ALA A 539 9.76 -7.87 3.98
N PRO A 540 8.55 -7.49 4.42
CA PRO A 540 7.46 -7.12 3.51
C PRO A 540 7.69 -5.77 2.85
N THR A 541 7.15 -5.61 1.64
CA THR A 541 7.17 -4.36 0.89
C THR A 541 6.21 -3.34 1.50
N HIS A 542 6.65 -2.09 1.55
CA HIS A 542 5.75 -0.98 1.80
C HIS A 542 4.71 -0.86 0.68
N ARG A 543 3.45 -0.75 1.06
CA ARG A 543 2.35 -0.46 0.14
C ARG A 543 2.17 1.05 0.04
N ASP A 544 2.51 1.64 -1.11
CA ASP A 544 2.37 3.10 -1.34
C ASP A 544 0.90 3.57 -1.21
N TYR A 545 -0.02 2.62 -1.23
CA TYR A 545 -1.45 2.83 -1.06
C TYR A 545 -1.96 2.52 0.36
N GLU A 546 -1.09 2.13 1.31
CA GLU A 546 -1.43 1.91 2.72
C GLU A 546 -1.14 3.14 3.59
N ALA A 547 -2.04 3.45 4.52
CA ALA A 547 -1.83 4.48 5.54
C ALA A 547 -1.24 3.84 6.80
N GLY A 548 0.06 3.59 6.81
CA GLY A 548 0.76 2.98 7.95
C GLY A 548 1.18 1.53 7.69
N PHE A 549 1.82 0.90 8.66
CA PHE A 549 2.19 -0.52 8.60
C PHE A 549 1.15 -1.36 9.32
N THR A 550 0.46 -2.21 8.57
CA THR A 550 -0.36 -3.27 9.15
C THR A 550 0.34 -4.58 8.82
N PRO A 551 0.76 -5.36 9.84
CA PRO A 551 1.30 -6.69 9.60
C PRO A 551 0.28 -7.54 8.84
N ARG A 552 0.70 -8.12 7.71
CA ARG A 552 -0.14 -9.02 6.91
C ARG A 552 -0.14 -10.45 7.45
N LEU A 553 0.73 -10.70 8.42
CA LEU A 553 0.85 -11.95 9.14
C LEU A 553 0.55 -11.72 10.62
N ASP A 554 -0.15 -12.64 11.25
CA ASP A 554 -0.14 -12.78 12.70
C ASP A 554 1.21 -13.37 13.11
N LEU A 555 2.16 -12.46 13.39
CA LEU A 555 3.53 -12.81 13.71
C LEU A 555 3.65 -13.61 15.01
N ALA A 556 2.73 -13.42 15.96
CA ALA A 556 2.73 -14.16 17.22
C ALA A 556 2.37 -15.63 16.96
N THR A 557 1.25 -15.87 16.27
CA THR A 557 0.82 -17.21 15.88
C THR A 557 1.87 -17.89 14.99
N LEU A 558 2.46 -17.19 14.04
CA LEU A 558 3.52 -17.74 13.21
C LEU A 558 4.74 -18.16 14.03
N ALA A 559 5.24 -17.28 14.92
CA ALA A 559 6.38 -17.60 15.79
C ALA A 559 6.10 -18.79 16.72
N ASP A 560 4.86 -18.90 17.24
CA ASP A 560 4.44 -20.04 18.08
C ASP A 560 4.45 -21.36 17.29
N ARG A 561 3.98 -21.33 16.05
CA ARG A 561 3.95 -22.53 15.16
C ARG A 561 5.35 -22.96 14.70
N LEU A 562 6.28 -22.01 14.51
CA LEU A 562 7.68 -22.30 14.12
C LEU A 562 8.51 -22.89 15.29
N GLY A 563 8.03 -22.78 16.52
CA GLY A 563 8.66 -23.37 17.70
C GLY A 563 9.86 -22.60 18.23
N GLU A 564 10.52 -23.19 19.22
CA GLU A 564 11.60 -22.52 19.94
C GLU A 564 12.92 -22.43 19.19
N ASP A 565 13.14 -23.31 18.20
CA ASP A 565 14.38 -23.34 17.42
C ASP A 565 14.45 -22.29 16.32
N THR A 566 13.39 -21.49 16.14
CA THR A 566 13.32 -20.44 15.11
C THR A 566 13.13 -19.06 15.73
N VAL A 567 13.83 -18.07 15.16
CA VAL A 567 13.70 -16.65 15.47
C VAL A 567 13.25 -15.88 14.24
N LEU A 568 12.19 -15.10 14.36
CA LEU A 568 11.75 -14.18 13.30
C LEU A 568 12.43 -12.83 13.44
N LEU A 569 13.20 -12.42 12.45
CA LEU A 569 13.72 -11.06 12.29
C LEU A 569 12.70 -10.27 11.49
N VAL A 570 11.97 -9.35 12.13
CA VAL A 570 10.91 -8.59 11.45
C VAL A 570 11.42 -7.22 11.03
N ARG A 571 11.47 -6.99 9.72
CA ARG A 571 11.87 -5.71 9.12
C ARG A 571 10.64 -5.02 8.51
N ALA A 572 9.89 -4.27 9.30
CA ALA A 572 8.92 -3.32 8.76
C ALA A 572 9.64 -2.20 8.00
N HIS A 573 8.96 -1.57 7.05
CA HIS A 573 9.57 -0.46 6.29
C HIS A 573 9.91 0.72 7.22
N TYR A 574 11.03 1.40 6.96
CA TYR A 574 11.58 2.48 7.80
C TYR A 574 10.64 3.68 8.04
N PHE A 575 9.56 3.82 7.29
CA PHE A 575 8.53 4.83 7.55
C PHE A 575 7.74 4.58 8.85
N TYR A 576 7.90 3.42 9.50
CA TYR A 576 7.09 2.99 10.65
C TYR A 576 7.90 2.85 11.95
N GLY A 577 9.17 3.26 11.96
CA GLY A 577 10.02 3.23 13.15
C GLY A 577 9.61 4.29 14.18
N GLY A 578 9.21 3.85 15.39
CA GLY A 578 8.91 4.73 16.52
C GLY A 578 8.40 3.92 17.73
N ALA A 579 8.34 4.56 18.90
CA ALA A 579 7.92 3.93 20.18
C ALA A 579 6.47 3.38 20.19
N ALA A 580 5.69 3.64 19.15
CA ALA A 580 4.33 3.15 18.94
C ALA A 580 4.23 2.01 17.91
N SER A 581 5.35 1.30 17.62
CA SER A 581 5.32 0.15 16.71
C SER A 581 4.34 -0.92 17.21
N PRO A 582 3.46 -1.45 16.34
CA PRO A 582 2.61 -2.60 16.68
C PRO A 582 3.39 -3.82 17.18
N LEU A 583 4.70 -3.88 16.89
CA LEU A 583 5.61 -4.95 17.29
C LEU A 583 6.12 -4.82 18.73
N SER A 584 5.88 -3.70 19.42
CA SER A 584 6.41 -3.47 20.79
C SER A 584 5.92 -4.47 21.82
N GLY A 585 4.73 -5.07 21.64
CA GLY A 585 4.17 -6.11 22.47
C GLY A 585 4.79 -7.51 22.27
N LEU A 586 5.31 -7.77 21.06
CA LEU A 586 5.81 -9.09 20.65
C LEU A 586 7.28 -9.35 21.07
N ARG A 587 8.01 -8.31 21.44
CA ARG A 587 9.43 -8.39 21.87
C ARG A 587 9.66 -9.27 23.13
N ARG A 588 8.62 -9.56 23.89
CA ARG A 588 8.76 -10.29 25.18
C ARG A 588 8.92 -11.80 25.02
N SER A 589 8.64 -12.38 23.87
CA SER A 589 8.72 -13.83 23.66
C SER A 589 10.15 -14.34 23.39
N GLY A 590 11.10 -13.45 23.07
CA GLY A 590 12.45 -13.82 22.62
C GLY A 590 12.53 -14.53 21.27
N ARG A 591 11.36 -14.76 20.64
CA ARG A 591 11.23 -15.42 19.31
C ARG A 591 11.07 -14.45 18.15
N ILE A 592 10.83 -13.17 18.44
CA ILE A 592 10.69 -12.09 17.46
C ILE A 592 11.66 -10.97 17.81
N ILE A 593 12.52 -10.65 16.86
CA ILE A 593 13.46 -9.53 16.94
C ILE A 593 13.03 -8.47 15.92
N ASP A 594 12.65 -7.28 16.37
CA ASP A 594 12.33 -6.14 15.51
C ASP A 594 13.62 -5.48 15.00
N VAL A 595 13.89 -5.66 13.72
CA VAL A 595 15.05 -5.10 13.02
C VAL A 595 14.67 -3.94 12.08
N SER A 596 13.49 -3.34 12.24
CA SER A 596 12.97 -2.28 11.35
C SER A 596 13.86 -1.02 11.36
N SER A 597 14.53 -0.73 12.47
CA SER A 597 15.46 0.40 12.60
C SER A 597 16.93 0.04 12.32
N TYR A 598 17.21 -1.20 11.98
CA TYR A 598 18.58 -1.64 11.67
C TYR A 598 18.92 -1.28 10.21
N ASP A 599 19.86 -0.36 10.00
CA ASP A 599 20.13 0.20 8.68
C ASP A 599 20.90 -0.74 7.73
N PRO A 600 21.97 -1.46 8.11
CA PRO A 600 22.67 -2.35 7.19
C PRO A 600 21.82 -3.57 6.82
N VAL A 601 21.06 -3.48 5.73
CA VAL A 601 20.22 -4.60 5.26
C VAL A 601 21.06 -5.81 4.85
N GLU A 602 22.25 -5.58 4.38
CA GLU A 602 23.21 -6.61 3.99
C GLU A 602 23.60 -7.49 5.18
N GLU A 603 23.79 -6.91 6.36
CA GLU A 603 24.06 -7.66 7.59
C GLU A 603 22.85 -8.50 8.05
N LEU A 604 21.63 -8.00 7.85
CA LEU A 604 20.41 -8.79 8.11
C LEU A 604 20.36 -10.02 7.20
N CYS A 605 20.70 -9.84 5.93
CA CYS A 605 20.75 -10.92 4.96
C CYS A 605 21.83 -11.97 5.33
N LEU A 606 23.03 -11.51 5.71
CA LEU A 606 24.11 -12.41 6.16
C LEU A 606 23.72 -13.22 7.42
N ALA A 607 23.01 -12.60 8.35
CA ALA A 607 22.60 -13.24 9.60
C ALA A 607 21.43 -14.23 9.46
N ALA A 608 20.61 -14.11 8.41
CA ALA A 608 19.40 -14.92 8.21
C ALA A 608 19.68 -16.23 7.48
N ASP A 609 19.02 -17.30 7.92
CA ASP A 609 19.05 -18.63 7.27
C ASP A 609 18.05 -18.71 6.11
N ALA A 610 16.97 -17.94 6.15
CA ALA A 610 15.97 -17.83 5.11
C ALA A 610 15.36 -16.42 5.05
N LEU A 611 14.80 -16.09 3.90
CA LEU A 611 14.01 -14.86 3.67
C LEU A 611 12.55 -15.22 3.41
N VAL A 612 11.64 -14.56 4.11
CA VAL A 612 10.23 -14.47 3.75
C VAL A 612 9.97 -13.03 3.31
N THR A 613 9.52 -12.86 2.08
CA THR A 613 9.25 -11.52 1.54
C THR A 613 8.07 -11.60 0.55
N ASP A 614 7.66 -10.44 0.02
CA ASP A 614 6.60 -10.37 -0.97
C ASP A 614 7.14 -9.81 -2.31
N TYR A 615 6.90 -8.53 -2.59
CA TYR A 615 7.30 -7.86 -3.85
C TYR A 615 8.54 -6.98 -3.68
N SER A 616 9.30 -7.21 -2.63
CA SER A 616 10.48 -6.43 -2.28
C SER A 616 11.70 -6.80 -3.12
N SER A 617 12.46 -5.78 -3.54
CA SER A 617 13.73 -5.99 -4.23
C SER A 617 14.79 -6.71 -3.40
N ILE A 618 14.60 -6.88 -2.09
CA ILE A 618 15.51 -7.63 -1.22
C ILE A 618 15.68 -9.09 -1.66
N MET A 619 14.66 -9.68 -2.34
CA MET A 619 14.76 -11.05 -2.85
C MET A 619 15.88 -11.22 -3.87
N PHE A 620 16.11 -10.19 -4.70
CA PHE A 620 17.19 -10.22 -5.71
C PHE A 620 18.56 -10.12 -5.06
N ASP A 621 18.71 -9.30 -4.02
CA ASP A 621 19.95 -9.16 -3.28
C ASP A 621 20.23 -10.43 -2.46
N TYR A 622 19.24 -10.94 -1.73
CA TYR A 622 19.35 -12.15 -0.89
C TYR A 622 19.66 -13.40 -1.71
N ALA A 623 19.16 -13.48 -2.96
CA ALA A 623 19.43 -14.60 -3.86
C ALA A 623 20.94 -14.82 -4.11
N ASN A 624 21.80 -13.78 -3.98
CA ASN A 624 23.26 -13.93 -4.07
C ASN A 624 23.83 -14.89 -3.03
N LEU A 625 23.20 -15.02 -1.86
CA LEU A 625 23.63 -15.91 -0.78
C LEU A 625 23.30 -17.38 -1.03
N ASP A 626 22.55 -17.70 -2.07
CA ASP A 626 22.05 -19.07 -2.37
C ASP A 626 21.31 -19.73 -1.19
N ARG A 627 20.62 -18.94 -0.41
CA ARG A 627 19.81 -19.40 0.73
C ARG A 627 18.31 -19.36 0.39
N PRO A 628 17.48 -20.15 1.09
CA PRO A 628 16.05 -20.26 0.79
C PRO A 628 15.29 -18.92 0.87
N ILE A 629 14.37 -18.74 -0.08
CA ILE A 629 13.45 -17.61 -0.15
C ILE A 629 12.03 -18.16 -0.29
N VAL A 630 11.10 -17.65 0.51
CA VAL A 630 9.65 -17.92 0.38
C VAL A 630 8.95 -16.62 0.07
N VAL A 631 8.09 -16.62 -0.93
CA VAL A 631 7.30 -15.44 -1.33
C VAL A 631 5.92 -15.53 -0.68
N TYR A 632 5.56 -14.53 0.12
CA TYR A 632 4.22 -14.40 0.69
C TYR A 632 3.43 -13.36 -0.08
N ALA A 633 2.45 -13.78 -0.89
CA ALA A 633 1.81 -12.97 -1.92
C ALA A 633 0.27 -12.96 -1.78
N ASP A 634 -0.24 -12.54 -0.62
CA ASP A 634 -1.66 -12.50 -0.26
C ASP A 634 -2.48 -11.48 -1.09
N ASP A 635 -1.83 -10.46 -1.67
CA ASP A 635 -2.48 -9.40 -2.44
C ASP A 635 -1.86 -9.20 -3.84
N TRP A 636 -1.37 -10.28 -4.46
CA TRP A 636 -0.68 -10.21 -5.76
C TRP A 636 -1.48 -9.51 -6.86
N GLU A 637 -2.77 -9.83 -6.99
CA GLU A 637 -3.62 -9.25 -8.04
C GLU A 637 -3.80 -7.74 -7.86
N THR A 638 -4.02 -7.31 -6.62
CA THR A 638 -4.07 -5.88 -6.26
C THR A 638 -2.74 -5.20 -6.55
N TYR A 639 -1.63 -5.83 -6.14
CA TYR A 639 -0.30 -5.25 -6.30
C TYR A 639 0.06 -5.09 -7.78
N ARG A 640 -0.05 -6.17 -8.59
CA ARG A 640 0.28 -6.12 -10.02
C ARG A 640 -0.61 -5.14 -10.79
N THR A 641 -1.88 -5.02 -10.43
CA THR A 641 -2.82 -4.08 -11.05
C THR A 641 -2.50 -2.63 -10.68
N THR A 642 -2.19 -2.37 -9.40
CA THR A 642 -2.00 -1.03 -8.86
C THR A 642 -0.62 -0.45 -9.22
N ARG A 643 0.41 -1.26 -9.08
CA ARG A 643 1.81 -0.87 -9.27
C ARG A 643 2.35 -1.19 -10.65
N GLY A 644 1.78 -2.19 -11.31
CA GLY A 644 2.35 -2.80 -12.50
C GLY A 644 3.68 -3.51 -12.19
N VAL A 645 3.93 -4.60 -12.88
CA VAL A 645 5.15 -5.39 -12.70
C VAL A 645 5.83 -5.64 -14.04
N TYR A 646 7.12 -5.94 -14.02
CA TYR A 646 7.90 -6.22 -15.23
C TYR A 646 7.90 -7.70 -15.62
N PHE A 647 7.57 -8.60 -14.69
CA PHE A 647 7.41 -10.04 -14.95
C PHE A 647 6.44 -10.64 -13.91
N ASP A 648 5.97 -11.84 -14.19
CA ASP A 648 5.05 -12.55 -13.28
C ASP A 648 5.85 -13.27 -12.20
N LEU A 649 5.84 -12.69 -10.99
CA LEU A 649 6.54 -13.25 -9.84
C LEU A 649 5.97 -14.61 -9.42
N MET A 650 4.67 -14.88 -9.68
CA MET A 650 4.07 -16.18 -9.32
C MET A 650 4.61 -17.31 -10.18
N ALA A 651 4.93 -17.02 -11.46
CA ALA A 651 5.52 -17.97 -12.38
C ALA A 651 7.04 -18.12 -12.22
N GLU A 652 7.73 -17.08 -11.74
CA GLU A 652 9.19 -16.97 -11.70
C GLU A 652 9.73 -16.68 -10.29
N ALA A 653 9.06 -17.21 -9.27
CA ALA A 653 9.47 -17.00 -7.88
C ALA A 653 10.82 -17.68 -7.54
N PRO A 654 11.62 -17.11 -6.60
CA PRO A 654 12.88 -17.70 -6.15
C PRO A 654 12.74 -18.94 -5.25
N GLY A 655 11.53 -19.40 -4.99
CA GLY A 655 11.19 -20.52 -4.14
C GLY A 655 9.68 -20.72 -4.07
N HIS A 656 9.20 -21.37 -3.01
CA HIS A 656 7.76 -21.57 -2.82
C HIS A 656 7.03 -20.22 -2.65
N VAL A 657 5.76 -20.19 -3.12
CA VAL A 657 4.84 -19.07 -2.96
C VAL A 657 3.73 -19.49 -2.02
N ALA A 658 3.47 -18.68 -1.00
CA ALA A 658 2.32 -18.81 -0.11
C ALA A 658 1.36 -17.65 -0.33
N ARG A 659 0.07 -17.94 -0.41
CA ARG A 659 -1.00 -16.93 -0.54
C ARG A 659 -1.73 -16.69 0.78
N THR A 660 -1.62 -17.64 1.71
CA THR A 660 -2.20 -17.55 3.05
C THR A 660 -1.14 -17.78 4.12
N GLN A 661 -1.44 -17.37 5.34
CA GLN A 661 -0.53 -17.59 6.47
C GLN A 661 -0.35 -19.07 6.77
N GLU A 662 -1.36 -19.88 6.54
CA GLU A 662 -1.34 -21.33 6.75
C GLU A 662 -0.40 -22.01 5.76
N GLU A 663 -0.50 -21.69 4.48
CA GLU A 663 0.45 -22.16 3.46
C GLU A 663 1.88 -21.79 3.80
N LEU A 664 2.11 -20.52 4.21
CA LEU A 664 3.42 -20.07 4.65
C LEU A 664 3.91 -20.88 5.86
N THR A 665 3.04 -21.08 6.84
CA THR A 665 3.36 -21.84 8.06
C THR A 665 3.70 -23.28 7.70
N GLU A 666 2.93 -23.92 6.84
CA GLU A 666 3.17 -25.30 6.37
C GLU A 666 4.50 -25.41 5.63
N ILE A 667 4.78 -24.52 4.67
CA ILE A 667 6.06 -24.48 3.95
C ILE A 667 7.24 -24.40 4.93
N LEU A 668 7.15 -23.55 5.96
CA LEU A 668 8.23 -23.35 6.92
C LEU A 668 8.37 -24.50 7.91
N THR A 669 7.27 -25.10 8.37
CA THR A 669 7.28 -26.17 9.38
C THR A 669 7.56 -27.55 8.80
N SER A 670 7.11 -27.82 7.56
CA SER A 670 7.38 -29.09 6.86
C SER A 670 8.81 -29.22 6.33
N GLY A 671 9.55 -28.10 6.23
CA GLY A 671 10.86 -28.05 5.60
C GLY A 671 10.82 -27.94 4.08
N ALA A 672 9.64 -27.77 3.45
CA ALA A 672 9.49 -27.62 1.99
C ALA A 672 10.34 -26.46 1.44
N TRP A 673 10.53 -25.40 2.19
CA TRP A 673 11.39 -24.26 1.80
C TRP A 673 12.85 -24.64 1.49
N ARG A 674 13.31 -25.86 1.83
CA ARG A 674 14.64 -26.43 1.53
C ARG A 674 14.58 -27.61 0.55
N ASP A 675 13.42 -27.92 -0.01
CA ASP A 675 13.25 -29.06 -0.93
C ASP A 675 13.92 -28.81 -2.29
N GLU A 676 13.90 -29.84 -3.14
CA GLU A 676 14.51 -29.80 -4.47
C GLU A 676 13.83 -28.78 -5.40
N ASN A 677 12.51 -28.56 -5.25
CA ASN A 677 11.77 -27.60 -6.05
C ASN A 677 12.19 -26.17 -5.69
N ALA A 678 12.30 -25.87 -4.39
CA ALA A 678 12.82 -24.58 -3.91
C ALA A 678 14.26 -24.33 -4.40
N ALA A 679 15.10 -25.36 -4.38
CA ALA A 679 16.49 -25.26 -4.88
C ALA A 679 16.54 -24.98 -6.39
N LYS A 680 15.71 -25.67 -7.19
CA LYS A 680 15.61 -25.46 -8.64
C LYS A 680 15.11 -24.04 -8.97
N ALA A 681 14.06 -23.59 -8.29
CA ALA A 681 13.51 -22.25 -8.47
C ALA A 681 14.56 -21.18 -8.15
N ARG A 682 15.27 -21.32 -7.02
CA ARG A 682 16.34 -20.41 -6.60
C ARG A 682 17.50 -20.38 -7.60
N THR A 683 17.92 -21.53 -8.11
CA THR A 683 18.99 -21.61 -9.13
C THR A 683 18.60 -20.87 -10.40
N ALA A 684 17.36 -21.06 -10.89
CA ALA A 684 16.85 -20.35 -12.07
C ALA A 684 16.79 -18.83 -11.83
N PHE A 685 16.32 -18.44 -10.66
CA PHE A 685 16.22 -17.03 -10.26
C PHE A 685 17.60 -16.36 -10.16
N ARG A 686 18.58 -16.99 -9.52
CA ARG A 686 19.96 -16.51 -9.42
C ARG A 686 20.61 -16.34 -10.79
N ARG A 687 20.45 -17.33 -11.69
CA ARG A 687 21.00 -17.25 -13.06
C ARG A 687 20.52 -16.00 -13.80
N ARG A 688 19.26 -15.59 -13.57
CA ARG A 688 18.64 -14.45 -14.24
C ARG A 688 18.95 -13.12 -13.57
N PHE A 689 18.96 -13.07 -12.24
CA PHE A 689 18.97 -11.81 -11.49
C PHE A 689 20.25 -11.50 -10.72
N CYS A 690 21.15 -12.49 -10.54
CA CYS A 690 22.47 -12.27 -9.95
C CYS A 690 23.57 -12.35 -11.03
N GLU A 691 23.28 -11.89 -12.25
CA GLU A 691 24.12 -12.12 -13.43
C GLU A 691 25.50 -11.46 -13.31
N PHE A 692 25.58 -10.23 -12.76
CA PHE A 692 26.83 -9.44 -12.68
C PHE A 692 27.39 -9.32 -11.25
N ASP A 693 26.67 -9.81 -10.24
CA ASP A 693 27.11 -9.80 -8.84
C ASP A 693 28.09 -10.94 -8.57
N ASP A 694 29.36 -10.62 -8.22
CA ASP A 694 30.42 -11.60 -8.00
C ASP A 694 31.42 -11.22 -6.89
N GLY A 695 31.12 -10.16 -6.11
CA GLY A 695 31.98 -9.66 -5.05
C GLY A 695 33.02 -8.61 -5.48
N ARG A 696 32.99 -8.16 -6.75
CA ARG A 696 33.92 -7.16 -7.28
C ARG A 696 33.24 -5.98 -7.98
N ALA A 697 31.97 -5.79 -7.76
CA ALA A 697 31.20 -4.71 -8.41
C ALA A 697 31.73 -3.31 -8.01
N ALA A 698 32.00 -3.09 -6.73
CA ALA A 698 32.55 -1.82 -6.25
C ALA A 698 33.91 -1.50 -6.87
N GLU A 699 34.77 -2.51 -7.05
CA GLU A 699 36.06 -2.35 -7.70
C GLU A 699 35.89 -1.92 -9.16
N ARG A 700 35.06 -2.60 -9.93
CA ARG A 700 34.80 -2.25 -11.34
C ARG A 700 34.27 -0.82 -11.47
N VAL A 701 33.31 -0.44 -10.64
CA VAL A 701 32.73 0.91 -10.64
C VAL A 701 33.80 1.98 -10.30
N VAL A 702 34.64 1.76 -9.29
CA VAL A 702 35.70 2.72 -8.91
C VAL A 702 36.74 2.85 -10.01
N ARG A 703 37.23 1.77 -10.58
CA ARG A 703 38.18 1.80 -11.69
C ARG A 703 37.60 2.50 -12.92
N ARG A 704 36.39 2.16 -13.31
CA ARG A 704 35.72 2.74 -14.49
C ARG A 704 35.47 4.23 -14.33
N VAL A 705 34.83 4.62 -13.24
CA VAL A 705 34.23 5.97 -13.07
C VAL A 705 35.25 6.97 -12.49
N PHE A 706 36.05 6.56 -11.50
CA PHE A 706 36.93 7.47 -10.77
C PHE A 706 38.38 7.43 -11.27
N LEU A 707 38.83 6.27 -11.74
CA LEU A 707 40.16 6.13 -12.30
C LEU A 707 40.20 6.23 -13.82
N GLY A 708 39.05 6.20 -14.47
CA GLY A 708 38.89 6.37 -15.94
C GLY A 708 39.44 5.19 -16.74
N GLU A 709 39.57 4.00 -16.13
CA GLU A 709 40.02 2.81 -16.82
C GLU A 709 39.05 2.37 -17.90
N PRO A 710 39.52 1.91 -19.08
CA PRO A 710 38.63 1.39 -20.11
C PRO A 710 38.01 0.04 -19.69
N GLU A 711 36.88 -0.32 -20.30
CA GLU A 711 36.09 -1.52 -19.92
C GLU A 711 36.93 -2.81 -19.97
N GLU A 712 37.82 -2.92 -20.95
CA GLU A 712 38.70 -4.09 -21.19
C GLU A 712 39.77 -4.28 -20.11
N ALA A 713 40.07 -3.23 -19.33
CA ALA A 713 41.03 -3.29 -18.24
C ALA A 713 40.40 -3.65 -16.89
N LEU A 714 39.08 -3.69 -16.83
CA LEU A 714 38.35 -4.01 -15.60
C LEU A 714 38.46 -5.51 -15.27
N PRO A 715 38.35 -5.87 -13.99
CA PRO A 715 38.21 -7.27 -13.61
C PRO A 715 36.93 -7.88 -14.29
N PRO A 716 37.05 -9.01 -15.00
CA PRO A 716 35.91 -9.62 -15.61
C PRO A 716 34.89 -10.07 -14.56
N VAL A 717 33.61 -10.12 -14.91
CA VAL A 717 32.57 -10.73 -14.08
C VAL A 717 32.83 -12.24 -14.04
N LEU A 718 32.94 -12.82 -12.84
CA LEU A 718 33.16 -14.24 -12.68
C LEU A 718 31.94 -15.03 -13.17
N PRO A 719 32.13 -16.17 -13.86
CA PRO A 719 31.02 -17.05 -14.18
C PRO A 719 30.35 -17.63 -12.92
N PRO A 720 29.05 -17.94 -12.93
CA PRO A 720 28.30 -18.37 -11.73
C PRO A 720 28.93 -19.53 -10.95
N GLU A 721 29.55 -20.48 -11.65
CA GLU A 721 30.23 -21.66 -11.09
C GLU A 721 31.53 -21.34 -10.33
N GLU A 722 32.13 -20.19 -10.56
CA GLU A 722 33.35 -19.73 -9.86
C GLU A 722 33.04 -18.83 -8.66
N ARG A 723 31.74 -18.51 -8.45
CA ARG A 723 31.33 -17.63 -7.35
C ARG A 723 31.02 -18.44 -6.10
N THR A 724 31.68 -18.13 -5.01
CA THR A 724 31.40 -18.73 -3.69
C THR A 724 30.65 -17.74 -2.83
N PRO A 725 29.35 -17.95 -2.55
CA PRO A 725 28.60 -17.13 -1.61
C PRO A 725 29.20 -17.17 -0.20
N ALA A 726 28.93 -16.13 0.60
CA ALA A 726 29.31 -16.09 2.00
C ALA A 726 28.76 -17.33 2.75
N PRO A 727 29.50 -17.86 3.74
CA PRO A 727 29.11 -19.05 4.50
C PRO A 727 27.70 -18.91 5.09
N THR A 728 26.97 -20.00 5.11
CA THR A 728 25.67 -20.05 5.80
C THR A 728 25.87 -19.84 7.31
N PRO A 729 24.84 -19.40 8.04
CA PRO A 729 24.92 -19.30 9.50
C PRO A 729 25.29 -20.62 10.19
N GLU A 730 24.89 -21.75 9.64
CA GLU A 730 25.26 -23.11 10.15
C GLU A 730 26.76 -23.37 9.96
N GLU A 731 27.27 -23.17 8.75
CA GLU A 731 28.72 -23.31 8.45
C GLU A 731 29.57 -22.33 9.26
N ALA A 732 29.03 -21.15 9.57
CA ALA A 732 29.73 -20.16 10.36
C ALA A 732 29.82 -20.50 11.86
N GLN A 733 28.99 -21.40 12.37
CA GLN A 733 29.00 -21.84 13.78
C GLN A 733 29.93 -23.03 14.04
N GLY A 734 30.28 -23.82 13.01
CA GLY A 734 31.24 -24.90 13.07
C GLY A 734 32.67 -24.37 13.04
#